data_836b5985b602e530075e45289e220bc9
#
_entry.id   836b5985b602e530075e45289e220bc9
#
_cell.length_a   1.000
_cell.length_b   1.000
_cell.length_c   1.000
_cell.angle_alpha   90.00
_cell.angle_beta   90.00
_cell.angle_gamma   90.00
#
_symmetry.space_group_name_H-M   'P 1'
#
loop_
_entity.id
_entity.type
_entity.pdbx_description
1 polymer ?
#
loop_
_entity_poly.entity_id
_entity_poly.type
_entity_poly.pdbx_seq_one_letter_code
_entity_poly.pdbx_strand_id
1 'polypeptide(L)'
;MRRVSKPATLLILLTQISVAARAADHPTNLAELVELIRGEVRPEQAMDFMRAIYSSDRWFTYHKFQQTAEYLQRTMTDIGLKSVELLGAPADGVSQFGYWTMPLAWDAKSARLEIVDPDVPPGSRVLADYQKVPASLGMWSGPTPPEGVTAEVVELKGTDPEKIARVSLQGKLALTIRNPADFKWALVKAGALGAINAFTENPSLADGRQWINAWGDNGWAFTKASTPLLSFSITPREAGLLRRLLKDHGRVVVKATVDSRYYTGTYPYVTAVIPGGGFEEVLTLGHSSEQGAEDNATGVAAMLESLATLQRLIAAGKLPPPKRSIRILTMGELYGSMHYIATHAERIRQTKAALCMDTPAASYDLAGTEYTFYMNPRIAASYTDAFILRVAEEYFARVARPWHEHPFMTGTDTYLGEPMVNVPTVWGYSGSGVQTHHNSEDTPDRVDPRSLRDITVVNAAFLYYLANAGAPEAMWLAEVSQTRAYEQVLRATAPFIDRIAIATDRHSLGELLAGALDSINYSVDRETAAVSSVLRLVPDAERKRVSATIGPMFETLRRFGEEQQARVRSAVQARAAVLGAADVIQPIAPSLPQAEAASPIVVRRKRFGSLPLDDLPPDQREGYPSGAWDAVPTIALYWCDGHRNLAEVMHLTRTELGPTDFDFVGYFRFLRKHGYVDFLRE
;
A
#
# COMPACT_ATOMS: atom_id res chain seq x y z
N MET A 1 -10.50 42.88 86.22
CA MET A 1 -10.20 41.48 85.90
C MET A 1 -11.00 41.06 84.71
N ARG A 2 -10.40 41.04 83.50
CA ARG A 2 -11.02 40.51 82.26
C ARG A 2 -10.01 39.48 81.67
N ARG A 3 -10.44 38.24 81.60
CA ARG A 3 -9.69 37.16 80.96
C ARG A 3 -9.87 37.27 79.47
N VAL A 4 -8.75 37.32 78.74
CA VAL A 4 -8.68 37.24 77.25
C VAL A 4 -8.52 35.78 76.89
N SER A 5 -9.47 35.20 76.17
CA SER A 5 -9.39 33.87 75.57
C SER A 5 -8.70 33.98 74.21
N LYS A 6 -7.67 33.14 73.99
CA LYS A 6 -6.97 32.98 72.67
C LYS A 6 -7.78 32.01 71.79
N PRO A 7 -7.93 32.25 70.46
CA PRO A 7 -8.49 31.26 69.58
C PRO A 7 -7.46 30.19 69.21
N ALA A 8 -7.87 28.94 69.26
CA ALA A 8 -7.13 27.80 68.77
C ALA A 8 -7.27 27.71 67.24
N THR A 9 -6.15 27.81 66.53
CA THR A 9 -6.07 27.60 65.07
C THR A 9 -6.05 26.09 64.78
N LEU A 10 -7.14 25.59 64.18
CA LEU A 10 -7.25 24.21 63.70
C LEU A 10 -6.52 24.06 62.36
N LEU A 11 -5.38 23.38 62.39
CA LEU A 11 -4.59 23.07 61.18
C LEU A 11 -5.20 21.81 60.52
N ILE A 12 -5.97 21.98 59.44
CA ILE A 12 -6.47 20.84 58.63
C ILE A 12 -5.34 20.40 57.70
N LEU A 13 -4.73 19.26 58.00
CA LEU A 13 -3.79 18.58 57.13
C LEU A 13 -4.58 17.86 56.05
N LEU A 14 -4.64 18.43 54.83
CA LEU A 14 -5.12 17.75 53.64
C LEU A 14 -4.05 16.77 53.17
N THR A 15 -4.20 15.50 53.58
CA THR A 15 -3.48 14.38 52.96
C THR A 15 -4.02 14.16 51.57
N GLN A 16 -3.28 14.62 50.55
CA GLN A 16 -3.49 14.18 49.16
C GLN A 16 -3.14 12.69 49.09
N ILE A 17 -4.15 11.85 49.07
CA ILE A 17 -4.01 10.44 48.70
C ILE A 17 -3.80 10.44 47.18
N SER A 18 -2.54 10.36 46.74
CA SER A 18 -2.20 10.00 45.39
C SER A 18 -2.63 8.55 45.16
N VAL A 19 -3.79 8.36 44.59
CA VAL A 19 -4.15 7.06 44.00
C VAL A 19 -3.27 6.89 42.77
N ALA A 20 -2.07 6.34 42.96
CA ALA A 20 -1.33 5.75 41.88
C ALA A 20 -2.22 4.65 41.31
N ALA A 21 -2.79 4.88 40.14
CA ALA A 21 -3.48 3.85 39.39
C ALA A 21 -2.47 2.71 39.20
N ARG A 22 -2.65 1.60 39.91
CA ARG A 22 -1.95 0.35 39.61
C ARG A 22 -2.25 0.05 38.14
N ALA A 23 -1.22 -0.05 37.33
CA ALA A 23 -1.36 -0.61 36.00
C ALA A 23 -2.09 -1.95 36.15
N ALA A 24 -3.17 -2.12 35.40
CA ALA A 24 -3.93 -3.35 35.46
C ALA A 24 -3.00 -4.52 35.06
N ASP A 25 -3.00 -5.58 35.90
CA ASP A 25 -2.18 -6.78 35.63
C ASP A 25 -2.76 -7.67 34.48
N HIS A 26 -3.81 -7.20 33.81
CA HIS A 26 -4.48 -7.86 32.69
C HIS A 26 -4.42 -6.98 31.43
N PRO A 27 -4.46 -7.57 30.22
CA PRO A 27 -4.44 -6.84 28.98
C PRO A 27 -5.72 -5.99 28.80
N THR A 28 -5.60 -4.93 28.00
CA THR A 28 -6.75 -4.09 27.60
C THR A 28 -7.84 -4.96 26.98
N ASN A 29 -9.08 -4.81 27.40
CA ASN A 29 -10.20 -5.54 26.84
C ASN A 29 -10.55 -4.97 25.43
N LEU A 30 -10.21 -5.72 24.38
CA LEU A 30 -10.43 -5.30 23.01
C LEU A 30 -11.92 -5.13 22.68
N ALA A 31 -12.79 -6.02 23.16
CA ALA A 31 -14.23 -5.97 22.90
C ALA A 31 -14.87 -4.70 23.48
N GLU A 32 -14.50 -4.33 24.70
CA GLU A 32 -14.97 -3.10 25.35
C GLU A 32 -14.43 -1.85 24.64
N LEU A 33 -13.16 -1.89 24.22
CA LEU A 33 -12.54 -0.79 23.47
C LEU A 33 -13.25 -0.56 22.14
N VAL A 34 -13.50 -1.62 21.37
CA VAL A 34 -14.20 -1.57 20.08
C VAL A 34 -15.62 -1.00 20.26
N GLU A 35 -16.36 -1.43 21.26
CA GLU A 35 -17.71 -0.94 21.53
C GLU A 35 -17.72 0.54 21.92
N LEU A 36 -16.77 0.95 22.77
CA LEU A 36 -16.64 2.34 23.19
C LEU A 36 -16.32 3.26 22.00
N ILE A 37 -15.38 2.86 21.15
CA ILE A 37 -15.01 3.61 19.94
C ILE A 37 -16.19 3.66 18.97
N ARG A 38 -16.85 2.53 18.72
CA ARG A 38 -18.01 2.43 17.83
C ARG A 38 -19.15 3.38 18.23
N GLY A 39 -19.36 3.54 19.53
CA GLY A 39 -20.37 4.46 20.08
C GLY A 39 -20.04 5.94 19.94
N GLU A 40 -18.78 6.30 19.62
CA GLU A 40 -18.33 7.71 19.52
C GLU A 40 -18.03 8.15 18.08
N VAL A 41 -17.75 7.22 17.15
CA VAL A 41 -17.45 7.53 15.75
C VAL A 41 -18.62 8.26 15.08
N ARG A 42 -18.30 9.31 14.32
CA ARG A 42 -19.25 10.19 13.60
C ARG A 42 -19.08 10.02 12.09
N PRO A 43 -19.81 9.12 11.46
CA PRO A 43 -19.63 8.83 10.02
C PRO A 43 -19.93 10.07 9.14
N GLU A 44 -20.85 10.92 9.54
CA GLU A 44 -21.16 12.17 8.81
C GLU A 44 -19.97 13.14 8.83
N GLN A 45 -19.24 13.24 9.94
CA GLN A 45 -18.02 14.05 10.03
C GLN A 45 -16.92 13.46 9.12
N ALA A 46 -16.77 12.13 9.08
CA ALA A 46 -15.86 11.48 8.16
C ALA A 46 -16.23 11.76 6.70
N MET A 47 -17.52 11.72 6.36
CA MET A 47 -18.01 12.11 5.02
C MET A 47 -17.70 13.56 4.67
N ASP A 48 -17.78 14.47 5.63
CA ASP A 48 -17.47 15.90 5.42
C ASP A 48 -15.95 16.10 5.21
N PHE A 49 -15.10 15.38 5.96
CA PHE A 49 -13.65 15.36 5.72
C PHE A 49 -13.34 14.86 4.31
N MET A 50 -13.93 13.73 3.91
CA MET A 50 -13.74 13.14 2.58
C MET A 50 -14.14 14.11 1.47
N ARG A 51 -15.33 14.73 1.56
CA ARG A 51 -15.80 15.71 0.55
C ARG A 51 -14.87 16.91 0.45
N ALA A 52 -14.35 17.41 1.57
CA ALA A 52 -13.44 18.56 1.59
C ALA A 52 -12.10 18.21 0.90
N ILE A 53 -11.54 17.04 1.19
CA ILE A 53 -10.30 16.54 0.56
C ILE A 53 -10.53 16.35 -0.95
N TYR A 54 -11.54 15.60 -1.34
CA TYR A 54 -11.90 15.37 -2.74
C TYR A 54 -12.09 16.68 -3.53
N SER A 55 -12.65 17.71 -2.91
CA SER A 55 -12.94 18.98 -3.59
C SER A 55 -11.72 19.65 -4.21
N SER A 56 -10.53 19.47 -3.61
CA SER A 56 -9.25 19.97 -4.11
C SER A 56 -8.47 18.89 -4.83
N ASP A 57 -8.35 17.69 -4.30
CA ASP A 57 -7.49 16.63 -4.86
C ASP A 57 -7.96 16.15 -6.24
N ARG A 58 -9.27 16.17 -6.51
CA ARG A 58 -9.83 15.81 -7.83
C ARG A 58 -9.21 16.58 -9.01
N TRP A 59 -8.60 17.75 -8.77
CA TRP A 59 -7.94 18.56 -9.79
C TRP A 59 -6.53 18.09 -10.14
N PHE A 60 -5.93 17.27 -9.27
CA PHE A 60 -4.68 16.58 -9.47
C PHE A 60 -3.50 17.48 -9.85
N THR A 61 -3.40 18.64 -9.22
CA THR A 61 -2.33 19.64 -9.40
C THR A 61 -1.66 19.99 -8.10
N TYR A 62 -0.40 20.38 -8.13
CA TYR A 62 0.40 20.68 -6.94
C TYR A 62 -0.16 21.87 -6.14
N HIS A 63 -0.70 22.87 -6.83
CA HIS A 63 -1.41 23.96 -6.15
C HIS A 63 -2.63 23.45 -5.37
N LYS A 64 -3.36 22.48 -5.91
CA LYS A 64 -4.54 21.90 -5.23
C LYS A 64 -4.12 20.96 -4.10
N PHE A 65 -3.04 20.20 -4.26
CA PHE A 65 -2.46 19.40 -3.17
C PHE A 65 -2.03 20.27 -2.00
N GLN A 66 -1.46 21.44 -2.28
CA GLN A 66 -1.14 22.41 -1.22
C GLN A 66 -2.42 22.89 -0.49
N GLN A 67 -3.52 23.13 -1.20
CA GLN A 67 -4.80 23.49 -0.57
C GLN A 67 -5.33 22.38 0.33
N THR A 68 -5.25 21.12 -0.12
CA THR A 68 -5.59 19.95 0.69
C THR A 68 -4.71 19.87 1.93
N ALA A 69 -3.41 20.01 1.80
CA ALA A 69 -2.49 19.95 2.93
C ALA A 69 -2.74 21.05 3.97
N GLU A 70 -3.04 22.26 3.53
CA GLU A 70 -3.43 23.38 4.41
C GLU A 70 -4.80 23.12 5.09
N TYR A 71 -5.74 22.51 4.40
CA TYR A 71 -7.01 22.07 5.00
C TYR A 71 -6.75 21.01 6.09
N LEU A 72 -5.92 20.00 5.78
CA LEU A 72 -5.55 18.93 6.72
C LEU A 72 -4.83 19.49 7.96
N GLN A 73 -3.90 20.43 7.78
CA GLN A 73 -3.19 21.08 8.87
C GLN A 73 -4.18 21.81 9.82
N ARG A 74 -5.11 22.57 9.27
CA ARG A 74 -6.16 23.25 10.07
C ARG A 74 -7.04 22.22 10.78
N THR A 75 -7.55 21.24 10.06
CA THR A 75 -8.43 20.19 10.61
C THR A 75 -7.75 19.42 11.74
N MET A 76 -6.49 19.02 11.59
CA MET A 76 -5.73 18.34 12.64
C MET A 76 -5.55 19.23 13.89
N THR A 77 -5.39 20.53 13.69
CA THR A 77 -5.33 21.51 14.79
C THR A 77 -6.70 21.63 15.49
N ASP A 78 -7.78 21.75 14.72
CA ASP A 78 -9.14 21.93 15.22
C ASP A 78 -9.65 20.73 16.01
N ILE A 79 -9.30 19.50 15.61
CA ILE A 79 -9.61 18.28 16.38
C ILE A 79 -8.70 18.10 17.60
N GLY A 80 -7.77 19.02 17.85
CA GLY A 80 -6.95 19.08 19.07
C GLY A 80 -5.65 18.30 19.04
N LEU A 81 -5.19 17.83 17.87
CA LEU A 81 -3.90 17.18 17.72
C LEU A 81 -2.75 18.14 18.02
N LYS A 82 -1.60 17.59 18.39
CA LYS A 82 -0.40 18.35 18.74
C LYS A 82 0.71 18.11 17.71
N SER A 83 1.73 18.97 17.75
CA SER A 83 2.87 18.89 16.82
C SER A 83 2.40 18.74 15.36
N VAL A 84 1.46 19.61 14.97
CA VAL A 84 0.94 19.62 13.60
C VAL A 84 2.00 20.25 12.70
N GLU A 85 2.54 19.47 11.77
CA GLU A 85 3.61 19.87 10.86
C GLU A 85 3.12 19.77 9.42
N LEU A 86 3.15 20.89 8.69
CA LEU A 86 3.03 20.89 7.23
C LEU A 86 4.44 20.83 6.64
N LEU A 87 4.75 19.74 6.02
CA LEU A 87 6.06 19.39 5.48
C LEU A 87 5.98 19.31 3.95
N GLY A 88 7.12 19.13 3.30
CA GLY A 88 7.16 18.98 1.84
C GLY A 88 8.35 18.20 1.36
N ALA A 89 8.08 17.22 0.51
CA ALA A 89 9.09 16.54 -0.26
C ALA A 89 9.50 17.41 -1.46
N PRO A 90 10.76 17.40 -1.91
CA PRO A 90 11.14 18.07 -3.14
C PRO A 90 10.31 17.56 -4.32
N ALA A 91 9.75 18.47 -5.11
CA ALA A 91 9.12 18.15 -6.39
C ALA A 91 9.97 18.79 -7.50
N ASP A 92 11.18 18.30 -7.65
CA ASP A 92 12.23 18.89 -8.47
C ASP A 92 12.61 18.05 -9.71
N GLY A 93 12.06 16.85 -9.84
CA GLY A 93 12.30 15.96 -10.97
C GLY A 93 13.69 15.31 -10.99
N VAL A 94 14.45 15.34 -9.87
CA VAL A 94 15.82 14.78 -9.81
C VAL A 94 16.19 14.16 -8.47
N SER A 95 15.68 14.67 -7.34
CA SER A 95 15.97 14.13 -6.02
C SER A 95 15.49 12.67 -5.92
N GLN A 96 16.26 11.84 -5.17
CA GLN A 96 15.92 10.43 -4.98
C GLN A 96 15.81 10.10 -3.48
N PHE A 97 14.75 9.38 -3.12
CA PHE A 97 14.54 8.81 -1.78
C PHE A 97 14.21 7.32 -1.93
N GLY A 98 14.91 6.47 -1.18
CA GLY A 98 14.93 5.06 -1.52
C GLY A 98 15.41 4.87 -2.97
N TYR A 99 14.71 4.05 -3.73
CA TYR A 99 14.97 3.86 -5.17
C TYR A 99 14.12 4.77 -6.09
N TRP A 100 13.28 5.64 -5.53
CA TRP A 100 12.32 6.43 -6.28
C TRP A 100 12.86 7.83 -6.58
N THR A 101 12.64 8.30 -7.82
CA THR A 101 12.96 9.67 -8.24
C THR A 101 11.74 10.55 -8.01
N MET A 102 11.93 11.69 -7.35
CA MET A 102 10.86 12.64 -7.06
C MET A 102 10.31 13.25 -8.35
N PRO A 103 9.00 13.47 -8.43
CA PRO A 103 8.37 14.10 -9.59
C PRO A 103 8.73 15.58 -9.73
N LEU A 104 8.54 16.13 -10.91
CA LEU A 104 8.52 17.56 -11.14
C LEU A 104 7.13 18.10 -10.81
N ALA A 105 7.06 19.24 -10.09
CA ALA A 105 5.79 19.88 -9.83
C ALA A 105 5.10 20.34 -11.11
N TRP A 106 3.77 20.25 -11.11
CA TRP A 106 2.95 20.55 -12.27
C TRP A 106 1.61 21.16 -11.87
N ASP A 107 1.16 22.15 -12.64
CA ASP A 107 -0.17 22.74 -12.54
C ASP A 107 -0.82 22.83 -13.91
N ALA A 108 -2.16 22.74 -13.95
CA ALA A 108 -2.99 23.04 -15.10
C ALA A 108 -4.09 24.01 -14.70
N LYS A 109 -4.38 24.96 -15.59
CA LYS A 109 -5.50 25.91 -15.44
C LYS A 109 -6.69 25.52 -16.31
N SER A 110 -6.44 25.09 -17.54
CA SER A 110 -7.47 24.66 -18.47
C SER A 110 -6.93 23.67 -19.47
N ALA A 111 -7.81 22.78 -19.93
CA ALA A 111 -7.50 21.94 -21.09
C ALA A 111 -8.79 21.56 -21.80
N ARG A 112 -8.69 21.44 -23.13
CA ARG A 112 -9.81 21.07 -23.99
C ARG A 112 -9.34 20.30 -25.21
N LEU A 113 -10.11 19.29 -25.61
CA LEU A 113 -9.91 18.51 -26.82
C LEU A 113 -11.21 18.52 -27.62
N GLU A 114 -11.16 18.94 -28.88
CA GLU A 114 -12.33 19.09 -29.74
C GLU A 114 -12.11 18.48 -31.11
N ILE A 115 -13.13 17.85 -31.70
CA ILE A 115 -13.13 17.43 -33.12
C ILE A 115 -13.34 18.68 -33.97
N VAL A 116 -12.47 18.88 -34.97
CA VAL A 116 -12.54 19.99 -35.93
C VAL A 116 -12.79 19.54 -37.36
N ASP A 117 -12.49 18.28 -37.69
CA ASP A 117 -12.76 17.63 -38.94
C ASP A 117 -12.91 16.11 -38.74
N PRO A 118 -13.99 15.46 -39.20
CA PRO A 118 -15.15 16.03 -39.93
C PRO A 118 -16.03 16.90 -39.04
N ASP A 119 -16.93 17.68 -39.65
CA ASP A 119 -17.94 18.43 -38.89
C ASP A 119 -18.92 17.46 -38.19
N VAL A 120 -19.13 17.69 -36.91
CA VAL A 120 -19.99 16.86 -36.03
C VAL A 120 -20.97 17.75 -35.27
N PRO A 121 -22.09 17.20 -34.81
CA PRO A 121 -23.05 17.95 -33.99
C PRO A 121 -22.35 18.62 -32.80
N PRO A 122 -22.76 19.85 -32.40
CA PRO A 122 -22.10 20.59 -31.30
C PRO A 122 -21.96 19.81 -29.99
N GLY A 123 -22.94 18.98 -29.64
CA GLY A 123 -22.92 18.15 -28.43
C GLY A 123 -21.92 16.99 -28.48
N SER A 124 -21.41 16.64 -29.66
CA SER A 124 -20.41 15.57 -29.85
C SER A 124 -19.01 16.09 -30.16
N ARG A 125 -18.85 17.41 -30.26
CA ARG A 125 -17.60 18.05 -30.68
C ARG A 125 -16.51 17.96 -29.60
N VAL A 126 -16.87 18.17 -28.33
CA VAL A 126 -15.94 18.22 -27.21
C VAL A 126 -15.74 16.83 -26.67
N LEU A 127 -14.49 16.34 -26.73
CA LEU A 127 -14.07 15.04 -26.23
C LEU A 127 -13.51 15.11 -24.80
N ALA A 128 -12.85 16.22 -24.44
CA ALA A 128 -12.31 16.43 -23.12
C ALA A 128 -12.44 17.90 -22.72
N ASP A 129 -12.79 18.16 -21.48
CA ASP A 129 -12.90 19.49 -20.89
C ASP A 129 -12.52 19.40 -19.41
N TYR A 130 -11.28 19.80 -19.10
CA TYR A 130 -10.69 19.71 -17.75
C TYR A 130 -11.50 20.50 -16.72
N GLN A 131 -12.08 21.63 -17.11
CA GLN A 131 -12.89 22.46 -16.19
C GLN A 131 -14.19 21.77 -15.76
N LYS A 132 -14.68 20.82 -16.56
CA LYS A 132 -15.89 20.04 -16.24
C LYS A 132 -15.52 18.73 -15.54
N VAL A 133 -14.57 17.99 -16.11
CA VAL A 133 -14.12 16.69 -15.61
C VAL A 133 -12.59 16.71 -15.55
N PRO A 134 -11.98 16.98 -14.39
CA PRO A 134 -10.52 17.06 -14.26
C PRO A 134 -9.79 15.82 -14.77
N ALA A 135 -10.34 14.63 -14.57
CA ALA A 135 -9.79 13.38 -15.07
C ALA A 135 -9.70 13.25 -16.59
N SER A 136 -10.27 14.22 -17.35
CA SER A 136 -10.13 14.27 -18.79
C SER A 136 -8.73 14.72 -19.27
N LEU A 137 -7.91 15.29 -18.37
CA LEU A 137 -6.52 15.64 -18.60
C LEU A 137 -5.62 14.74 -17.74
N GLY A 138 -4.64 14.07 -18.35
CA GLY A 138 -3.65 13.32 -17.58
C GLY A 138 -2.71 14.24 -16.80
N MET A 139 -2.33 13.80 -15.60
CA MET A 139 -1.32 14.49 -14.80
C MET A 139 -0.03 14.66 -15.62
N TRP A 140 0.65 15.77 -15.44
CA TRP A 140 1.84 16.16 -16.22
C TRP A 140 1.63 16.23 -17.74
N SER A 141 0.41 16.44 -18.24
CA SER A 141 0.19 16.76 -19.65
C SER A 141 0.92 18.05 -20.03
N GLY A 142 1.61 18.02 -21.19
CA GLY A 142 2.36 19.15 -21.72
C GLY A 142 1.45 20.34 -22.08
N PRO A 143 1.98 21.59 -22.06
CA PRO A 143 1.26 22.76 -22.54
C PRO A 143 1.19 22.83 -24.07
N THR A 144 0.22 23.59 -24.58
CA THR A 144 0.17 24.00 -25.98
C THR A 144 0.47 25.50 -26.12
N PRO A 145 0.76 26.01 -27.34
CA PRO A 145 0.61 27.43 -27.60
C PRO A 145 -0.82 27.92 -27.26
N PRO A 146 -1.03 29.22 -26.97
CA PRO A 146 -2.35 29.75 -26.61
C PRO A 146 -3.46 29.48 -27.64
N GLU A 147 -3.12 29.45 -28.92
CA GLU A 147 -4.04 29.11 -30.01
C GLU A 147 -4.36 27.61 -30.09
N GLY A 148 -3.63 26.80 -29.35
CA GLY A 148 -3.73 25.34 -29.35
C GLY A 148 -2.94 24.70 -30.51
N VAL A 149 -3.04 23.38 -30.59
CA VAL A 149 -2.48 22.57 -31.68
C VAL A 149 -3.58 21.77 -32.34
N THR A 150 -3.49 21.65 -33.68
CA THR A 150 -4.40 20.83 -34.48
C THR A 150 -3.64 19.60 -34.95
N ALA A 151 -4.19 18.40 -34.69
CA ALA A 151 -3.53 17.15 -34.98
C ALA A 151 -4.51 16.10 -35.52
N GLU A 152 -4.00 15.25 -36.44
CA GLU A 152 -4.69 14.04 -36.84
C GLU A 152 -4.67 13.00 -35.77
N VAL A 153 -5.78 12.29 -35.57
CA VAL A 153 -5.91 11.15 -34.65
C VAL A 153 -5.56 9.86 -35.36
N VAL A 154 -4.66 9.08 -34.78
CA VAL A 154 -4.28 7.74 -35.27
C VAL A 154 -4.62 6.70 -34.22
N GLU A 155 -5.49 5.77 -34.56
CA GLU A 155 -5.80 4.64 -33.65
C GLU A 155 -4.66 3.61 -33.67
N LEU A 156 -4.11 3.33 -32.52
CA LEU A 156 -3.15 2.25 -32.32
C LEU A 156 -3.90 0.93 -32.20
N LYS A 157 -3.68 0.02 -33.14
CA LYS A 157 -4.34 -1.29 -33.19
C LYS A 157 -3.67 -2.35 -32.31
N GLY A 158 -2.55 -2.02 -31.69
CA GLY A 158 -1.77 -2.94 -30.88
C GLY A 158 -1.35 -2.32 -29.56
N THR A 159 -0.92 -3.17 -28.65
CA THR A 159 -0.45 -2.78 -27.29
C THR A 159 1.03 -3.07 -27.07
N ASP A 160 1.73 -3.57 -28.08
CA ASP A 160 3.17 -3.87 -28.03
C ASP A 160 3.98 -2.57 -28.16
N PRO A 161 4.67 -2.12 -27.11
CA PRO A 161 5.40 -0.86 -27.10
C PRO A 161 6.53 -0.80 -28.15
N GLU A 162 7.21 -1.92 -28.41
CA GLU A 162 8.30 -2.00 -29.38
C GLU A 162 7.78 -1.80 -30.83
N LYS A 163 6.57 -2.27 -31.11
CA LYS A 163 5.93 -2.01 -32.41
C LYS A 163 5.45 -0.57 -32.53
N ILE A 164 4.87 -0.04 -31.43
CA ILE A 164 4.40 1.36 -31.37
C ILE A 164 5.57 2.31 -31.59
N ALA A 165 6.74 2.07 -30.98
CA ALA A 165 7.93 2.89 -31.14
C ALA A 165 8.43 3.00 -32.59
N ARG A 166 8.00 2.09 -33.48
CA ARG A 166 8.36 2.07 -34.95
C ARG A 166 7.29 2.67 -35.85
N VAL A 167 6.11 3.03 -35.26
CA VAL A 167 5.06 3.72 -36.05
C VAL A 167 5.42 5.20 -36.19
N SER A 168 5.23 5.78 -37.36
CA SER A 168 5.39 7.24 -37.53
C SER A 168 4.15 7.97 -37.01
N LEU A 169 4.28 8.61 -35.85
CA LEU A 169 3.23 9.44 -35.25
C LEU A 169 3.60 10.94 -35.25
N GLN A 170 4.55 11.34 -36.10
CA GLN A 170 5.02 12.72 -36.14
C GLN A 170 3.88 13.71 -36.33
N GLY A 171 3.68 14.60 -35.32
CA GLY A 171 2.63 15.62 -35.35
C GLY A 171 1.21 15.08 -35.14
N LYS A 172 1.02 13.86 -34.66
CA LYS A 172 -0.27 13.19 -34.48
C LYS A 172 -0.57 12.88 -33.01
N LEU A 173 -1.85 12.69 -32.70
CA LEU A 173 -2.31 12.18 -31.42
C LEU A 173 -2.69 10.70 -31.54
N ALA A 174 -2.14 9.88 -30.66
CA ALA A 174 -2.39 8.44 -30.64
C ALA A 174 -3.67 8.13 -29.82
N LEU A 175 -4.69 7.54 -30.45
CA LEU A 175 -5.83 6.96 -29.74
C LEU A 175 -5.43 5.57 -29.25
N THR A 176 -5.45 5.35 -27.94
CA THR A 176 -4.93 4.14 -27.29
C THR A 176 -6.03 3.30 -26.64
N ILE A 177 -5.87 1.96 -26.67
CA ILE A 177 -6.76 0.99 -26.04
C ILE A 177 -6.14 0.35 -24.77
N ARG A 178 -4.98 0.79 -24.39
CA ARG A 178 -4.26 0.49 -23.15
C ARG A 178 -3.86 1.83 -22.52
N ASN A 179 -3.70 1.89 -21.19
CA ASN A 179 -3.25 3.10 -20.54
C ASN A 179 -1.91 3.57 -21.16
N PRO A 180 -1.85 4.76 -21.76
CA PRO A 180 -0.64 5.22 -22.45
C PRO A 180 0.52 5.52 -21.48
N ALA A 181 0.27 5.65 -20.18
CA ALA A 181 1.32 5.76 -19.18
C ALA A 181 2.27 4.56 -19.19
N ASP A 182 1.77 3.36 -19.48
CA ASP A 182 2.56 2.11 -19.50
C ASP A 182 3.62 2.09 -20.62
N PHE A 183 3.43 2.90 -21.65
CA PHE A 183 4.31 2.90 -22.85
C PHE A 183 4.57 4.29 -23.44
N LYS A 184 4.53 5.32 -22.59
CA LYS A 184 4.80 6.70 -23.05
C LYS A 184 6.13 6.83 -23.79
N TRP A 185 7.18 6.12 -23.34
CA TRP A 185 8.48 6.10 -24.03
C TRP A 185 8.39 5.71 -25.51
N ALA A 186 7.48 4.79 -25.84
CA ALA A 186 7.27 4.35 -27.21
C ALA A 186 6.59 5.43 -28.06
N LEU A 187 5.65 6.19 -27.46
CA LEU A 187 5.02 7.35 -28.11
C LEU A 187 6.03 8.46 -28.37
N VAL A 188 6.95 8.71 -27.43
CA VAL A 188 8.06 9.65 -27.60
C VAL A 188 8.92 9.23 -28.78
N LYS A 189 9.34 7.98 -28.87
CA LYS A 189 10.14 7.45 -29.98
C LYS A 189 9.40 7.51 -31.34
N ALA A 190 8.09 7.28 -31.33
CA ALA A 190 7.25 7.39 -32.53
C ALA A 190 7.03 8.85 -32.99
N GLY A 191 7.44 9.85 -32.20
CA GLY A 191 7.28 11.28 -32.52
C GLY A 191 5.86 11.80 -32.30
N ALA A 192 5.05 11.14 -31.47
CA ALA A 192 3.69 11.57 -31.16
C ALA A 192 3.65 12.95 -30.48
N LEU A 193 2.63 13.74 -30.76
CA LEU A 193 2.30 14.94 -29.96
C LEU A 193 1.74 14.57 -28.59
N GLY A 194 1.15 13.38 -28.45
CA GLY A 194 0.55 12.91 -27.23
C GLY A 194 -0.37 11.73 -27.45
N ALA A 195 -1.17 11.44 -26.41
CA ALA A 195 -2.14 10.35 -26.41
C ALA A 195 -3.56 10.81 -26.07
N ILE A 196 -4.52 10.11 -26.63
CA ILE A 196 -5.93 10.11 -26.24
C ILE A 196 -6.22 8.72 -25.69
N ASN A 197 -6.32 8.62 -24.37
CA ASN A 197 -6.59 7.38 -23.66
C ASN A 197 -8.06 6.98 -23.82
N ALA A 198 -8.33 5.86 -24.45
CA ALA A 198 -9.65 5.24 -24.53
C ALA A 198 -9.72 3.90 -23.76
N PHE A 199 -8.71 3.61 -22.95
CA PHE A 199 -8.70 2.47 -22.03
C PHE A 199 -9.62 2.74 -20.84
N THR A 200 -10.26 1.71 -20.33
CA THR A 200 -10.95 1.70 -19.05
C THR A 200 -10.89 0.28 -18.46
N GLU A 201 -10.71 0.19 -17.16
CA GLU A 201 -10.80 -1.07 -16.44
C GLU A 201 -12.24 -1.58 -16.39
N ASN A 202 -13.22 -0.67 -16.39
CA ASN A 202 -14.63 -1.01 -16.39
C ASN A 202 -15.38 -0.43 -17.61
N PRO A 203 -15.51 -1.19 -18.70
CA PRO A 203 -16.23 -0.75 -19.90
C PRO A 203 -17.74 -0.48 -19.68
N SER A 204 -18.33 -0.96 -18.59
CA SER A 204 -19.74 -0.69 -18.26
C SER A 204 -19.98 0.77 -17.84
N LEU A 205 -18.94 1.48 -17.40
CA LEU A 205 -18.97 2.91 -17.12
C LEU A 205 -18.80 3.71 -18.42
N ALA A 206 -19.85 3.73 -19.24
CA ALA A 206 -19.81 4.29 -20.61
C ALA A 206 -19.40 5.77 -20.65
N ASP A 207 -19.58 6.50 -19.58
CA ASP A 207 -19.30 7.94 -19.43
C ASP A 207 -18.14 8.22 -18.44
N GLY A 208 -17.54 7.18 -17.88
CA GLY A 208 -16.35 7.27 -17.02
C GLY A 208 -15.05 7.44 -17.83
N ARG A 209 -14.07 8.13 -17.26
CA ARG A 209 -12.72 8.31 -17.80
C ARG A 209 -11.70 7.69 -16.86
N GLN A 210 -10.88 6.79 -17.39
CA GLN A 210 -9.75 6.26 -16.62
C GLN A 210 -8.70 7.35 -16.43
N TRP A 211 -8.16 7.49 -15.21
CA TRP A 211 -7.12 8.47 -14.94
C TRP A 211 -5.82 8.14 -15.68
N ILE A 212 -5.02 9.18 -15.88
CA ILE A 212 -3.61 9.07 -16.21
C ILE A 212 -2.88 9.80 -15.10
N ASN A 213 -2.45 9.04 -14.08
CA ASN A 213 -1.75 9.53 -12.89
C ASN A 213 -0.23 9.31 -12.93
N ALA A 214 0.27 8.81 -14.06
CA ALA A 214 1.68 8.61 -14.35
C ALA A 214 2.00 9.06 -15.77
N TRP A 215 3.04 9.89 -15.95
CA TRP A 215 3.40 10.41 -17.26
C TRP A 215 4.93 10.60 -17.43
N GLY A 216 5.71 9.76 -16.75
CA GLY A 216 7.16 9.66 -16.96
C GLY A 216 7.52 8.91 -18.25
N ASP A 217 8.66 9.22 -18.84
CA ASP A 217 9.15 8.46 -20.00
C ASP A 217 9.70 7.10 -19.57
N ASN A 218 10.26 7.03 -18.37
CA ASN A 218 10.93 5.85 -17.86
C ASN A 218 10.17 5.13 -16.74
N GLY A 219 9.09 5.69 -16.25
CA GLY A 219 8.35 5.14 -15.13
C GLY A 219 7.17 6.02 -14.74
N TRP A 220 6.83 6.00 -13.44
CA TRP A 220 5.67 6.70 -12.92
C TRP A 220 5.81 8.22 -13.01
N ALA A 221 6.87 8.77 -12.38
CA ALA A 221 7.05 10.20 -12.24
C ALA A 221 7.43 10.90 -13.55
N PHE A 222 6.84 12.07 -13.76
CA PHE A 222 7.38 13.03 -14.72
C PHE A 222 8.59 13.74 -14.09
N THR A 223 9.77 13.46 -14.63
CA THR A 223 11.06 14.02 -14.16
C THR A 223 11.58 15.10 -15.12
N LYS A 224 12.70 15.75 -14.77
CA LYS A 224 13.37 16.68 -15.68
C LYS A 224 13.86 16.04 -17.00
N ALA A 225 14.04 14.73 -17.01
CA ALA A 225 14.42 13.97 -18.20
C ALA A 225 13.21 13.57 -19.07
N SER A 226 11.98 13.76 -18.59
CA SER A 226 10.77 13.37 -19.29
C SER A 226 10.37 14.33 -20.40
N THR A 227 9.85 13.80 -21.49
CA THR A 227 9.37 14.56 -22.66
C THR A 227 7.94 15.06 -22.42
N PRO A 228 7.66 16.36 -22.59
CA PRO A 228 6.31 16.90 -22.50
C PRO A 228 5.46 16.42 -23.68
N LEU A 229 4.55 15.49 -23.44
CA LEU A 229 3.52 15.07 -24.39
C LEU A 229 2.14 15.46 -23.89
N LEU A 230 1.18 15.71 -24.80
CA LEU A 230 -0.23 15.87 -24.44
C LEU A 230 -0.81 14.54 -23.94
N SER A 231 -1.67 14.62 -22.94
CA SER A 231 -2.31 13.44 -22.35
C SER A 231 -3.78 13.76 -22.04
N PHE A 232 -4.69 13.13 -22.78
CA PHE A 232 -6.13 13.26 -22.57
C PHE A 232 -6.74 11.89 -22.29
N SER A 233 -7.80 11.86 -21.48
CA SER A 233 -8.62 10.67 -21.26
C SER A 233 -10.05 10.95 -21.69
N ILE A 234 -10.62 10.02 -22.45
CA ILE A 234 -11.97 10.11 -22.99
C ILE A 234 -12.81 8.91 -22.54
N THR A 235 -14.12 9.06 -22.60
CA THR A 235 -15.06 7.98 -22.22
C THR A 235 -15.12 6.87 -23.28
N PRO A 236 -15.57 5.65 -22.92
CA PRO A 236 -15.87 4.61 -23.88
C PRO A 236 -16.83 5.06 -24.99
N ARG A 237 -17.81 5.92 -24.66
CA ARG A 237 -18.77 6.49 -25.61
C ARG A 237 -18.09 7.39 -26.63
N GLU A 238 -17.23 8.31 -26.18
CA GLU A 238 -16.44 9.22 -27.02
C GLU A 238 -15.43 8.46 -27.88
N ALA A 239 -14.79 7.43 -27.33
CA ALA A 239 -13.90 6.53 -28.07
C ALA A 239 -14.64 5.80 -29.19
N GLY A 240 -15.87 5.33 -28.93
CA GLY A 240 -16.74 4.74 -29.93
C GLY A 240 -17.11 5.74 -31.06
N LEU A 241 -17.32 6.99 -30.71
CA LEU A 241 -17.54 8.05 -31.73
C LEU A 241 -16.31 8.25 -32.60
N LEU A 242 -15.12 8.44 -32.01
CA LEU A 242 -13.88 8.61 -32.79
C LEU A 242 -13.63 7.44 -33.74
N ARG A 243 -13.82 6.19 -33.27
CA ARG A 243 -13.63 5.01 -34.11
C ARG A 243 -14.62 4.97 -35.30
N ARG A 244 -15.89 5.34 -35.09
CA ARG A 244 -16.86 5.46 -36.18
C ARG A 244 -16.42 6.51 -37.22
N LEU A 245 -16.04 7.70 -36.74
CA LEU A 245 -15.59 8.78 -37.63
C LEU A 245 -14.33 8.38 -38.43
N LEU A 246 -13.36 7.73 -37.77
CA LEU A 246 -12.15 7.20 -38.45
C LEU A 246 -12.52 6.16 -39.51
N LYS A 247 -13.49 5.28 -39.23
CA LYS A 247 -13.96 4.29 -40.20
C LYS A 247 -14.70 4.91 -41.37
N ASP A 248 -15.57 5.87 -41.10
CA ASP A 248 -16.49 6.44 -42.12
C ASP A 248 -15.79 7.50 -43.01
N HIS A 249 -14.85 8.28 -42.44
CA HIS A 249 -14.18 9.35 -43.11
C HIS A 249 -12.68 9.08 -43.43
N GLY A 250 -12.10 8.03 -42.85
CA GLY A 250 -10.68 7.68 -43.00
C GLY A 250 -9.70 8.60 -42.27
N ARG A 251 -10.16 9.77 -41.83
CA ARG A 251 -9.37 10.80 -41.13
C ARG A 251 -10.23 11.54 -40.13
N VAL A 252 -9.65 11.81 -38.95
CA VAL A 252 -10.23 12.69 -37.94
C VAL A 252 -9.16 13.66 -37.47
N VAL A 253 -9.50 14.94 -37.37
CA VAL A 253 -8.63 15.99 -36.89
C VAL A 253 -9.25 16.60 -35.62
N VAL A 254 -8.41 16.76 -34.62
CA VAL A 254 -8.80 17.37 -33.34
C VAL A 254 -7.95 18.61 -33.08
N LYS A 255 -8.50 19.54 -32.31
CA LYS A 255 -7.78 20.68 -31.73
C LYS A 255 -7.64 20.44 -30.23
N ALA A 256 -6.42 20.53 -29.74
CA ALA A 256 -6.07 20.45 -28.32
C ALA A 256 -5.56 21.80 -27.84
N THR A 257 -6.08 22.26 -26.70
CA THR A 257 -5.57 23.41 -25.95
C THR A 257 -5.29 22.98 -24.52
N VAL A 258 -4.09 23.28 -24.01
CA VAL A 258 -3.68 22.95 -22.62
C VAL A 258 -2.86 24.12 -22.07
N ASP A 259 -3.38 24.75 -21.01
CA ASP A 259 -2.66 25.74 -20.20
C ASP A 259 -2.13 25.02 -18.95
N SER A 260 -0.91 24.50 -19.07
CA SER A 260 -0.21 23.83 -17.97
C SER A 260 1.22 24.30 -17.85
N ARG A 261 1.87 23.99 -16.72
CA ARG A 261 3.28 24.33 -16.49
C ARG A 261 3.96 23.31 -15.59
N TYR A 262 5.24 23.11 -15.85
CA TYR A 262 6.15 22.38 -14.96
C TYR A 262 7.02 23.37 -14.19
N TYR A 263 7.36 23.03 -12.96
CA TYR A 263 8.26 23.85 -12.16
C TYR A 263 8.89 23.03 -11.02
N THR A 264 9.99 23.53 -10.46
CA THR A 264 10.54 22.99 -9.22
C THR A 264 9.70 23.50 -8.07
N GLY A 265 9.09 22.60 -7.34
CA GLY A 265 8.16 22.89 -6.25
C GLY A 265 8.33 21.95 -5.06
N THR A 266 7.24 21.78 -4.34
CA THR A 266 7.18 20.94 -3.16
C THR A 266 5.94 20.04 -3.25
N TYR A 267 6.10 18.77 -2.93
CA TYR A 267 4.99 17.84 -2.74
C TYR A 267 4.62 17.87 -1.24
N PRO A 268 3.49 18.52 -0.87
CA PRO A 268 3.15 18.74 0.53
C PRO A 268 2.68 17.47 1.21
N TYR A 269 2.95 17.37 2.52
CA TYR A 269 2.38 16.33 3.38
C TYR A 269 2.24 16.84 4.81
N VAL A 270 1.32 16.23 5.59
CA VAL A 270 0.96 16.70 6.92
C VAL A 270 1.05 15.57 7.93
N THR A 271 1.60 15.87 9.10
CA THR A 271 1.63 14.94 10.22
C THR A 271 1.27 15.63 11.52
N ALA A 272 0.66 14.88 12.45
CA ALA A 272 0.29 15.36 13.77
C ALA A 272 0.20 14.18 14.74
N VAL A 273 0.07 14.45 16.05
CA VAL A 273 -0.02 13.39 17.07
C VAL A 273 -1.12 13.64 18.10
N ILE A 274 -1.71 12.56 18.62
CA ILE A 274 -2.21 12.49 20.00
C ILE A 274 -0.98 12.18 20.86
N PRO A 275 -0.54 13.07 21.77
CA PRO A 275 0.70 12.87 22.49
C PRO A 275 0.59 11.73 23.50
N GLY A 276 1.64 10.91 23.58
CA GLY A 276 1.84 9.88 24.60
C GLY A 276 2.85 10.28 25.67
N GLY A 277 3.11 9.36 26.59
CA GLY A 277 4.03 9.58 27.71
C GLY A 277 5.53 9.45 27.40
N GLY A 278 5.90 9.08 26.16
CA GLY A 278 7.28 8.81 25.76
C GLY A 278 7.56 9.15 24.30
N PHE A 279 8.72 8.71 23.81
CA PHE A 279 9.15 8.93 22.42
C PHE A 279 8.61 7.91 21.41
N GLU A 280 8.15 6.75 21.92
CA GLU A 280 7.59 5.70 21.06
C GLU A 280 6.23 6.12 20.49
N GLU A 281 5.93 5.64 19.28
CA GLU A 281 4.68 5.94 18.61
C GLU A 281 4.10 4.74 17.86
N VAL A 282 2.81 4.83 17.57
CA VAL A 282 2.09 4.03 16.55
C VAL A 282 1.57 4.97 15.50
N LEU A 283 1.47 4.51 14.27
CA LEU A 283 1.23 5.35 13.10
C LEU A 283 0.01 4.88 12.31
N THR A 284 -0.84 5.80 11.88
CA THR A 284 -1.72 5.59 10.74
C THR A 284 -1.27 6.49 9.60
N LEU A 285 -1.23 5.94 8.40
CA LEU A 285 -0.79 6.66 7.21
C LEU A 285 -1.69 6.36 6.02
N GLY A 286 -1.74 7.28 5.08
CA GLY A 286 -2.47 7.16 3.84
C GLY A 286 -2.23 8.38 2.97
N HIS A 287 -2.37 8.19 1.67
CA HIS A 287 -2.11 9.28 0.74
C HIS A 287 -3.36 10.16 0.55
N SER A 288 -3.11 11.43 0.38
CA SER A 288 -3.95 12.42 -0.30
C SER A 288 -3.35 12.65 -1.69
N SER A 289 -3.82 13.65 -2.40
CA SER A 289 -3.25 14.02 -3.70
C SER A 289 -3.56 13.01 -4.81
N GLU A 290 -4.76 12.42 -4.74
CA GLU A 290 -5.33 11.59 -5.79
C GLU A 290 -6.74 12.04 -6.17
N GLN A 291 -7.21 11.66 -7.38
CA GLN A 291 -8.42 12.26 -7.96
C GLN A 291 -9.73 11.72 -7.38
N GLY A 292 -9.71 10.60 -6.67
CA GLY A 292 -10.89 9.90 -6.22
C GLY A 292 -11.44 10.33 -4.88
N ALA A 293 -12.72 10.09 -4.70
CA ALA A 293 -13.35 10.19 -3.40
C ALA A 293 -13.00 8.99 -2.53
N GLU A 294 -13.11 7.79 -3.10
CA GLU A 294 -12.77 6.54 -2.45
C GLU A 294 -11.26 6.38 -2.39
N ASP A 295 -10.59 6.60 -3.51
CA ASP A 295 -9.15 6.53 -3.67
C ASP A 295 -8.54 7.95 -3.77
N ASN A 296 -7.98 8.58 -2.70
CA ASN A 296 -7.99 8.02 -1.35
C ASN A 296 -8.47 9.06 -0.32
N ALA A 297 -9.44 9.92 -0.69
CA ALA A 297 -10.01 10.86 0.27
C ALA A 297 -10.69 10.12 1.45
N THR A 298 -11.19 8.89 1.24
CA THR A 298 -11.79 8.07 2.30
C THR A 298 -10.77 7.60 3.33
N GLY A 299 -9.58 7.17 2.91
CA GLY A 299 -8.51 6.74 3.82
C GLY A 299 -8.09 7.87 4.75
N VAL A 300 -7.84 9.04 4.19
CA VAL A 300 -7.48 10.23 4.98
C VAL A 300 -8.61 10.65 5.91
N ALA A 301 -9.86 10.63 5.45
CA ALA A 301 -11.03 10.97 6.27
C ALA A 301 -11.22 9.98 7.43
N ALA A 302 -11.07 8.68 7.18
CA ALA A 302 -11.15 7.66 8.23
C ALA A 302 -10.04 7.83 9.28
N MET A 303 -8.82 8.17 8.87
CA MET A 303 -7.73 8.48 9.79
C MET A 303 -8.03 9.70 10.65
N LEU A 304 -8.51 10.80 10.06
CA LEU A 304 -8.89 12.01 10.79
C LEU A 304 -9.99 11.73 11.81
N GLU A 305 -11.06 11.04 11.41
CA GLU A 305 -12.16 10.71 12.33
C GLU A 305 -11.73 9.70 13.41
N SER A 306 -10.81 8.78 13.11
CA SER A 306 -10.22 7.89 14.12
C SER A 306 -9.55 8.69 15.24
N LEU A 307 -8.69 9.64 14.89
CA LEU A 307 -7.99 10.46 15.87
C LEU A 307 -8.96 11.45 16.57
N ALA A 308 -9.92 12.01 15.85
CA ALA A 308 -10.95 12.87 16.43
C ALA A 308 -11.80 12.11 17.46
N THR A 309 -12.18 10.86 17.16
CA THR A 309 -12.91 9.97 18.07
C THR A 309 -12.09 9.67 19.32
N LEU A 310 -10.82 9.30 19.17
CA LEU A 310 -9.93 9.04 20.31
C LEU A 310 -9.75 10.30 21.18
N GLN A 311 -9.55 11.47 20.55
CA GLN A 311 -9.46 12.75 21.28
C GLN A 311 -10.73 13.06 22.08
N ARG A 312 -11.92 12.85 21.52
CA ARG A 312 -13.18 13.04 22.22
C ARG A 312 -13.32 12.10 23.43
N LEU A 313 -12.98 10.83 23.26
CA LEU A 313 -13.01 9.83 24.33
C LEU A 313 -12.01 10.15 25.46
N ILE A 314 -10.81 10.60 25.11
CA ILE A 314 -9.78 11.02 26.08
C ILE A 314 -10.24 12.29 26.82
N ALA A 315 -10.72 13.29 26.09
CA ALA A 315 -11.20 14.53 26.69
C ALA A 315 -12.41 14.32 27.61
N ALA A 316 -13.27 13.35 27.32
CA ALA A 316 -14.40 12.94 28.16
C ALA A 316 -14.00 12.06 29.35
N GLY A 317 -12.71 11.70 29.50
CA GLY A 317 -12.22 10.81 30.55
C GLY A 317 -12.67 9.35 30.40
N LYS A 318 -13.23 8.98 29.25
CA LYS A 318 -13.64 7.59 28.95
C LYS A 318 -12.47 6.70 28.56
N LEU A 319 -11.41 7.29 28.01
CA LEU A 319 -10.12 6.63 27.74
C LEU A 319 -9.00 7.43 28.43
N PRO A 320 -8.01 6.79 29.02
CA PRO A 320 -6.81 7.48 29.47
C PRO A 320 -5.97 8.02 28.30
N PRO A 321 -5.11 9.03 28.52
CA PRO A 321 -4.10 9.40 27.56
C PRO A 321 -3.23 8.19 27.15
N PRO A 322 -2.83 8.05 25.88
CA PRO A 322 -2.06 6.90 25.45
C PRO A 322 -0.65 6.90 26.02
N LYS A 323 -0.07 5.71 26.23
CA LYS A 323 1.33 5.56 26.69
C LYS A 323 2.33 5.92 25.57
N ARG A 324 2.03 5.55 24.32
CA ARG A 324 2.78 5.94 23.11
C ARG A 324 2.00 6.97 22.33
N SER A 325 2.69 7.86 21.64
CA SER A 325 2.02 8.81 20.74
C SER A 325 1.27 8.06 19.63
N ILE A 326 0.13 8.59 19.22
CA ILE A 326 -0.60 8.11 18.04
C ILE A 326 -0.43 9.15 16.95
N ARG A 327 0.29 8.80 15.90
CA ARG A 327 0.59 9.69 14.78
C ARG A 327 -0.32 9.44 13.61
N ILE A 328 -0.72 10.52 12.94
CA ILE A 328 -1.29 10.53 11.60
C ILE A 328 -0.27 11.11 10.63
N LEU A 329 -0.13 10.50 9.45
CA LEU A 329 0.69 10.96 8.34
C LEU A 329 -0.13 10.89 7.05
N THR A 330 -0.34 12.05 6.41
CA THR A 330 -1.04 12.16 5.12
C THR A 330 -0.07 12.74 4.10
N MET A 331 0.03 12.16 2.90
CA MET A 331 1.06 12.53 1.93
C MET A 331 0.63 12.22 0.50
N GLY A 332 1.40 12.65 -0.49
CA GLY A 332 1.26 12.13 -1.85
C GLY A 332 1.79 10.70 -1.93
N GLU A 333 1.05 9.84 -2.61
CA GLU A 333 1.31 8.40 -2.69
C GLU A 333 2.76 8.13 -3.09
N LEU A 334 3.41 7.22 -2.36
CA LEU A 334 4.79 6.76 -2.46
C LEU A 334 5.84 7.86 -2.24
N TYR A 335 5.75 8.99 -2.90
CA TYR A 335 6.78 10.04 -2.83
C TYR A 335 6.88 10.67 -1.45
N GLY A 336 5.74 10.89 -0.80
CA GLY A 336 5.69 11.42 0.56
C GLY A 336 6.24 10.42 1.57
N SER A 337 5.87 9.15 1.50
CA SER A 337 6.38 8.11 2.39
C SER A 337 7.87 7.86 2.19
N MET A 338 8.38 7.82 0.96
CA MET A 338 9.80 7.68 0.67
C MET A 338 10.62 8.83 1.28
N HIS A 339 10.15 10.08 1.11
CA HIS A 339 10.79 11.24 1.71
C HIS A 339 10.72 11.21 3.24
N TYR A 340 9.56 10.87 3.82
CA TYR A 340 9.38 10.79 5.26
C TYR A 340 10.31 9.74 5.89
N ILE A 341 10.38 8.54 5.33
CA ILE A 341 11.29 7.47 5.78
C ILE A 341 12.74 7.95 5.75
N ALA A 342 13.18 8.57 4.66
CA ALA A 342 14.56 9.01 4.50
C ALA A 342 14.95 10.14 5.45
N THR A 343 14.03 11.06 5.76
CA THR A 343 14.33 12.30 6.52
C THR A 343 13.97 12.22 8.00
N HIS A 344 13.16 11.24 8.42
CA HIS A 344 12.70 11.09 9.80
C HIS A 344 13.14 9.76 10.43
N ALA A 345 14.36 9.31 10.13
CA ALA A 345 14.87 8.01 10.57
C ALA A 345 14.75 7.78 12.09
N GLU A 346 14.87 8.84 12.92
CA GLU A 346 14.69 8.72 14.38
C GLU A 346 13.24 8.38 14.75
N ARG A 347 12.27 9.06 14.16
CA ARG A 347 10.83 8.74 14.37
C ARG A 347 10.52 7.32 13.91
N ILE A 348 11.03 6.93 12.74
CA ILE A 348 10.85 5.57 12.20
C ILE A 348 11.35 4.51 13.20
N ARG A 349 12.52 4.70 13.81
CA ARG A 349 13.03 3.78 14.84
C ARG A 349 12.15 3.69 16.09
N GLN A 350 11.41 4.74 16.41
CA GLN A 350 10.49 4.78 17.54
C GLN A 350 9.10 4.24 17.21
N THR A 351 8.76 4.09 15.93
CA THR A 351 7.46 3.59 15.49
C THR A 351 7.36 2.08 15.70
N LYS A 352 6.35 1.63 16.46
CA LYS A 352 6.18 0.21 16.83
C LYS A 352 5.30 -0.56 15.86
N ALA A 353 4.32 0.11 15.25
CA ALA A 353 3.41 -0.45 14.27
C ALA A 353 2.81 0.66 13.42
N ALA A 354 2.37 0.31 12.22
CA ALA A 354 1.61 1.21 11.36
C ALA A 354 0.39 0.49 10.73
N LEU A 355 -0.64 1.27 10.44
CA LEU A 355 -1.79 0.86 9.63
C LEU A 355 -1.92 1.83 8.45
N CYS A 356 -1.73 1.31 7.24
CA CYS A 356 -1.96 2.03 6.00
C CYS A 356 -3.46 2.03 5.67
N MET A 357 -3.98 3.19 5.28
CA MET A 357 -5.38 3.42 4.96
C MET A 357 -5.46 3.92 3.53
N ASP A 358 -5.73 2.99 2.63
CA ASP A 358 -5.86 3.29 1.22
C ASP A 358 -7.11 2.61 0.67
N THR A 359 -7.97 3.40 0.04
CA THR A 359 -9.25 2.98 -0.56
C THR A 359 -10.10 2.10 0.38
N PRO A 360 -10.36 2.51 1.64
CA PRO A 360 -10.91 1.59 2.64
C PRO A 360 -12.44 1.66 2.80
N ALA A 361 -13.17 2.44 2.01
CA ALA A 361 -14.58 2.71 2.30
C ALA A 361 -15.52 2.58 1.11
N ALA A 362 -15.25 1.64 0.21
CA ALA A 362 -16.14 1.28 -0.88
C ALA A 362 -17.55 0.93 -0.38
N SER A 363 -18.56 1.33 -1.14
CA SER A 363 -19.92 0.89 -0.89
C SER A 363 -20.07 -0.58 -1.23
N TYR A 364 -20.34 -1.41 -0.22
CA TYR A 364 -20.62 -2.82 -0.44
C TYR A 364 -21.80 -3.04 -1.40
N ASP A 365 -22.86 -2.25 -1.23
CA ASP A 365 -24.09 -2.38 -2.04
C ASP A 365 -23.87 -1.99 -3.51
N LEU A 366 -22.98 -1.03 -3.79
CA LEU A 366 -22.69 -0.57 -5.15
C LEU A 366 -21.52 -1.31 -5.80
N ALA A 367 -20.47 -1.58 -5.03
CA ALA A 367 -19.23 -2.17 -5.55
C ALA A 367 -19.16 -3.69 -5.36
N GLY A 368 -19.92 -4.26 -4.42
CA GLY A 368 -19.87 -5.69 -4.08
C GLY A 368 -18.53 -6.11 -3.46
N THR A 369 -17.76 -5.14 -2.95
CA THR A 369 -16.41 -5.37 -2.42
C THR A 369 -16.44 -5.70 -0.93
N GLU A 370 -15.49 -6.51 -0.51
CA GLU A 370 -15.28 -6.90 0.88
C GLU A 370 -14.11 -6.13 1.48
N TYR A 371 -14.08 -6.01 2.81
CA TYR A 371 -12.87 -5.53 3.48
C TYR A 371 -11.74 -6.54 3.32
N THR A 372 -10.59 -6.03 2.92
CA THR A 372 -9.37 -6.82 2.78
C THR A 372 -8.28 -6.22 3.67
N PHE A 373 -7.63 -7.08 4.45
CA PHE A 373 -6.48 -6.69 5.24
C PHE A 373 -5.22 -7.35 4.68
N TYR A 374 -4.31 -6.53 4.17
CA TYR A 374 -3.03 -6.97 3.63
C TYR A 374 -1.99 -7.06 4.73
N MET A 375 -1.29 -8.18 4.76
CA MET A 375 -0.31 -8.52 5.79
C MET A 375 1.07 -7.92 5.47
N ASN A 376 1.98 -8.00 6.44
CA ASN A 376 3.39 -7.70 6.22
C ASN A 376 4.02 -8.67 5.20
N PRO A 377 5.11 -8.28 4.49
CA PRO A 377 5.89 -9.25 3.71
C PRO A 377 6.42 -10.33 4.64
N ARG A 378 6.43 -11.58 4.19
CA ARG A 378 6.75 -12.73 5.05
C ARG A 378 8.13 -12.64 5.71
N ILE A 379 9.10 -12.01 5.06
CA ILE A 379 10.40 -11.71 5.67
C ILE A 379 10.28 -10.84 6.93
N ALA A 380 9.28 -9.96 6.98
CA ALA A 380 8.98 -9.05 8.07
C ALA A 380 7.70 -9.42 8.83
N ALA A 381 7.29 -10.72 8.82
CA ALA A 381 6.12 -11.22 9.53
C ALA A 381 6.07 -10.72 10.99
N SER A 382 4.91 -10.26 11.43
CA SER A 382 4.79 -9.54 12.71
C SER A 382 3.47 -9.85 13.43
N TYR A 383 3.45 -9.58 14.72
CA TYR A 383 2.25 -9.63 15.56
C TYR A 383 1.10 -8.76 15.01
N THR A 384 1.40 -7.74 14.22
CA THR A 384 0.38 -6.88 13.62
C THR A 384 -0.51 -7.63 12.64
N ASP A 385 0.00 -8.70 11.99
CA ASP A 385 -0.75 -9.56 11.10
C ASP A 385 -1.89 -10.28 11.85
N ALA A 386 -1.59 -10.87 12.99
CA ALA A 386 -2.60 -11.52 13.83
C ALA A 386 -3.52 -10.50 14.50
N PHE A 387 -2.98 -9.36 14.91
CA PHE A 387 -3.74 -8.37 15.67
C PHE A 387 -4.78 -7.64 14.82
N ILE A 388 -4.45 -7.24 13.59
CA ILE A 388 -5.44 -6.58 12.71
C ILE A 388 -6.63 -7.51 12.42
N LEU A 389 -6.36 -8.80 12.20
CA LEU A 389 -7.42 -9.80 11.98
C LEU A 389 -8.28 -9.97 13.23
N ARG A 390 -7.67 -9.95 14.43
CA ARG A 390 -8.42 -10.03 15.68
C ARG A 390 -9.29 -8.80 15.92
N VAL A 391 -8.83 -7.61 15.57
CA VAL A 391 -9.65 -6.37 15.59
C VAL A 391 -10.80 -6.47 14.58
N ALA A 392 -10.52 -6.93 13.37
CA ALA A 392 -11.51 -7.13 12.33
C ALA A 392 -12.58 -8.14 12.75
N GLU A 393 -12.19 -9.30 13.26
CA GLU A 393 -13.09 -10.32 13.79
C GLU A 393 -14.00 -9.75 14.89
N GLU A 394 -13.44 -9.04 15.87
CA GLU A 394 -14.19 -8.45 16.96
C GLU A 394 -15.22 -7.42 16.48
N TYR A 395 -14.88 -6.62 15.48
CA TYR A 395 -15.78 -5.60 14.97
C TYR A 395 -16.79 -6.15 13.96
N PHE A 396 -16.34 -6.88 12.91
CA PHE A 396 -17.19 -7.29 11.81
C PHE A 396 -18.21 -8.39 12.20
N ALA A 397 -17.93 -9.19 13.24
CA ALA A 397 -18.92 -10.10 13.81
C ALA A 397 -20.18 -9.36 14.31
N ARG A 398 -20.05 -8.08 14.72
CA ARG A 398 -21.15 -7.26 15.25
C ARG A 398 -22.00 -6.61 14.14
N VAL A 399 -21.43 -6.38 12.97
CA VAL A 399 -22.08 -5.67 11.86
C VAL A 399 -22.33 -6.56 10.64
N ALA A 400 -21.93 -7.82 10.72
CA ALA A 400 -22.12 -8.84 9.69
C ALA A 400 -21.59 -8.42 8.31
N ARG A 401 -20.47 -7.70 8.26
CA ARG A 401 -19.80 -7.30 7.01
C ARG A 401 -18.76 -8.36 6.63
N PRO A 402 -18.70 -8.76 5.36
CA PRO A 402 -17.70 -9.69 4.89
C PRO A 402 -16.31 -9.04 4.88
N TRP A 403 -15.31 -9.82 5.26
CA TRP A 403 -13.91 -9.42 5.24
C TRP A 403 -12.99 -10.64 5.10
N HIS A 404 -11.77 -10.42 4.63
CA HIS A 404 -10.75 -11.47 4.51
C HIS A 404 -9.33 -10.92 4.66
N GLU A 405 -8.38 -11.82 4.87
CA GLU A 405 -6.96 -11.51 4.81
C GLU A 405 -6.40 -11.71 3.41
N HIS A 406 -5.37 -10.93 3.06
CA HIS A 406 -4.59 -11.11 1.84
C HIS A 406 -3.10 -11.05 2.16
N PRO A 407 -2.25 -11.85 1.51
CA PRO A 407 -0.80 -11.71 1.61
C PRO A 407 -0.34 -10.29 1.28
N PHE A 408 0.91 -9.98 1.63
CA PHE A 408 1.53 -8.71 1.27
C PHE A 408 1.39 -8.40 -0.23
N MET A 409 1.13 -7.14 -0.53
CA MET A 409 1.12 -6.61 -1.89
C MET A 409 1.85 -5.25 -1.92
N THR A 410 2.58 -5.00 -3.00
CA THR A 410 3.25 -3.73 -3.28
C THR A 410 2.28 -2.82 -4.02
N GLY A 411 1.28 -2.28 -3.38
CA GLY A 411 0.23 -1.51 -4.07
C GLY A 411 0.04 -0.11 -3.55
N THR A 412 0.68 0.26 -2.44
CA THR A 412 0.46 1.53 -1.75
C THR A 412 1.60 1.87 -0.78
N ASP A 413 1.39 2.82 0.13
CA ASP A 413 2.35 3.34 1.11
C ASP A 413 2.75 2.36 2.23
N THR A 414 2.87 1.07 1.93
CA THR A 414 3.27 0.03 2.89
C THR A 414 4.79 -0.11 3.08
N TYR A 415 5.59 0.77 2.49
CA TYR A 415 7.06 0.69 2.52
C TYR A 415 7.71 0.83 3.90
N LEU A 416 6.96 1.27 4.92
CA LEU A 416 7.44 1.19 6.29
C LEU A 416 7.63 -0.27 6.74
N GLY A 417 6.83 -1.21 6.21
CA GLY A 417 6.90 -2.65 6.50
C GLY A 417 8.01 -3.40 5.78
N GLU A 418 8.73 -2.75 4.86
CA GLU A 418 9.84 -3.40 4.16
C GLU A 418 11.04 -3.67 5.10
N PRO A 419 11.87 -4.71 4.86
CA PRO A 419 12.86 -5.18 5.85
C PRO A 419 13.93 -4.18 6.28
N MET A 420 14.33 -3.22 5.43
CA MET A 420 15.34 -2.20 5.82
C MET A 420 14.75 -1.11 6.72
N VAL A 421 13.46 -0.81 6.58
CA VAL A 421 12.73 0.16 7.41
C VAL A 421 12.20 -0.52 8.66
N ASN A 422 11.63 -1.71 8.50
CA ASN A 422 11.28 -2.65 9.56
C ASN A 422 10.26 -2.10 10.59
N VAL A 423 9.29 -1.32 10.15
CA VAL A 423 8.10 -0.96 10.94
C VAL A 423 6.94 -1.85 10.51
N PRO A 424 6.43 -2.75 11.37
CA PRO A 424 5.31 -3.60 11.01
C PRO A 424 4.13 -2.78 10.50
N THR A 425 3.74 -3.00 9.24
CA THR A 425 2.71 -2.21 8.57
C THR A 425 1.71 -3.12 7.87
N VAL A 426 0.46 -3.05 8.28
CA VAL A 426 -0.66 -3.72 7.64
C VAL A 426 -1.49 -2.69 6.86
N TRP A 427 -2.27 -3.12 5.89
CA TRP A 427 -3.07 -2.24 5.05
C TRP A 427 -4.55 -2.63 5.09
N GLY A 428 -5.42 -1.68 5.40
CA GLY A 428 -6.88 -1.82 5.35
C GLY A 428 -7.43 -1.27 4.04
N TYR A 429 -8.10 -2.11 3.27
CA TYR A 429 -8.61 -1.86 1.93
C TYR A 429 -10.02 -2.40 1.79
N SER A 430 -10.91 -1.74 1.09
CA SER A 430 -12.17 -2.33 0.66
C SER A 430 -12.32 -2.29 -0.85
N GLY A 431 -11.56 -1.43 -1.48
CA GLY A 431 -11.42 -1.26 -2.91
C GLY A 431 -12.68 -0.80 -3.62
N SER A 432 -12.52 0.10 -4.55
CA SER A 432 -13.51 0.33 -5.60
C SER A 432 -13.64 -0.91 -6.51
N GLY A 433 -12.75 -1.86 -6.31
CA GLY A 433 -12.63 -3.03 -7.15
C GLY A 433 -12.49 -2.62 -8.62
N VAL A 434 -13.04 -3.40 -9.51
CA VAL A 434 -13.12 -3.05 -10.94
C VAL A 434 -14.19 -1.99 -11.26
N GLN A 435 -14.90 -1.47 -10.24
CA GLN A 435 -16.01 -0.55 -10.49
C GLN A 435 -15.54 0.85 -10.87
N THR A 436 -14.79 1.51 -9.98
CA THR A 436 -14.39 2.93 -10.15
C THR A 436 -12.90 3.17 -9.94
N HIS A 437 -12.09 2.13 -9.83
CA HIS A 437 -10.65 2.24 -9.63
C HIS A 437 -10.00 3.15 -10.70
N HIS A 438 -9.31 4.19 -10.23
CA HIS A 438 -8.67 5.21 -11.07
C HIS A 438 -9.58 5.80 -12.17
N ASN A 439 -10.85 6.06 -11.85
CA ASN A 439 -11.86 6.49 -12.81
C ASN A 439 -12.57 7.76 -12.35
N SER A 440 -13.03 8.60 -13.31
CA SER A 440 -13.77 9.83 -12.99
C SER A 440 -15.10 9.61 -12.30
N GLU A 441 -15.60 8.38 -12.26
CA GLU A 441 -16.81 7.97 -11.53
C GLU A 441 -16.54 7.65 -10.06
N ASP A 442 -15.28 7.73 -9.60
CA ASP A 442 -14.95 7.69 -8.18
C ASP A 442 -15.28 9.02 -7.52
N THR A 443 -16.51 9.14 -7.08
CA THR A 443 -17.13 10.38 -6.60
C THR A 443 -17.76 10.19 -5.21
N PRO A 444 -17.97 11.28 -4.43
CA PRO A 444 -18.49 11.21 -3.06
C PRO A 444 -19.83 10.50 -2.87
N ASP A 445 -20.66 10.42 -3.90
CA ASP A 445 -21.95 9.72 -3.87
C ASP A 445 -21.82 8.20 -3.95
N ARG A 446 -20.64 7.68 -4.27
CA ARG A 446 -20.33 6.26 -4.24
C ARG A 446 -19.71 5.77 -2.93
N VAL A 447 -19.36 6.69 -2.05
CA VAL A 447 -18.83 6.37 -0.71
C VAL A 447 -19.96 6.08 0.26
N ASP A 448 -19.82 5.01 1.02
CA ASP A 448 -20.82 4.60 2.03
C ASP A 448 -20.38 5.09 3.43
N PRO A 449 -21.17 5.94 4.10
CA PRO A 449 -20.86 6.37 5.48
C PRO A 449 -20.77 5.20 6.47
N ARG A 450 -21.46 4.07 6.20
CA ARG A 450 -21.33 2.86 7.02
C ARG A 450 -19.94 2.25 6.86
N SER A 451 -19.41 2.20 5.64
CA SER A 451 -18.07 1.69 5.36
C SER A 451 -16.99 2.59 5.98
N LEU A 452 -17.14 3.92 5.89
CA LEU A 452 -16.26 4.87 6.59
C LEU A 452 -16.28 4.66 8.10
N ARG A 453 -17.47 4.48 8.70
CA ARG A 453 -17.56 4.18 10.13
C ARG A 453 -16.80 2.89 10.48
N ASP A 454 -17.04 1.84 9.69
CA ASP A 454 -16.50 0.51 9.98
C ASP A 454 -14.97 0.53 10.02
N ILE A 455 -14.33 1.09 8.99
CA ILE A 455 -12.87 1.16 8.96
C ILE A 455 -12.29 2.17 9.97
N THR A 456 -13.01 3.25 10.27
CA THR A 456 -12.63 4.19 11.33
C THR A 456 -12.56 3.50 12.69
N VAL A 457 -13.53 2.64 13.01
CA VAL A 457 -13.51 1.88 14.28
C VAL A 457 -12.32 0.93 14.32
N VAL A 458 -12.08 0.19 13.24
CA VAL A 458 -10.94 -0.73 13.14
C VAL A 458 -9.60 0.01 13.32
N ASN A 459 -9.42 1.13 12.60
CA ASN A 459 -8.19 1.93 12.69
C ASN A 459 -8.01 2.50 14.11
N ALA A 460 -9.02 3.12 14.69
CA ALA A 460 -8.93 3.70 16.03
C ALA A 460 -8.65 2.64 17.11
N ALA A 461 -9.28 1.46 17.02
CA ALA A 461 -9.05 0.35 17.96
C ALA A 461 -7.64 -0.22 17.84
N PHE A 462 -7.15 -0.45 16.62
CA PHE A 462 -5.79 -0.89 16.35
C PHE A 462 -4.76 0.07 16.94
N LEU A 463 -4.90 1.36 16.65
CA LEU A 463 -3.97 2.38 17.11
C LEU A 463 -3.97 2.53 18.63
N TYR A 464 -5.16 2.69 19.23
CA TYR A 464 -5.24 2.93 20.68
C TYR A 464 -4.78 1.73 21.51
N TYR A 465 -5.15 0.51 21.07
CA TYR A 465 -4.68 -0.71 21.74
C TYR A 465 -3.15 -0.79 21.76
N LEU A 466 -2.51 -0.63 20.60
CA LEU A 466 -1.05 -0.71 20.46
C LEU A 466 -0.33 0.47 21.13
N ALA A 467 -0.94 1.65 21.13
CA ALA A 467 -0.40 2.80 21.86
C ALA A 467 -0.33 2.58 23.37
N ASN A 468 -1.21 1.75 23.91
CA ASN A 468 -1.24 1.42 25.34
C ASN A 468 -0.60 0.08 25.69
N ALA A 469 -0.20 -0.71 24.70
CA ALA A 469 0.34 -2.04 24.91
C ALA A 469 1.62 -2.02 25.75
N GLY A 470 1.69 -2.91 26.73
CA GLY A 470 2.83 -3.21 27.57
C GLY A 470 3.07 -4.72 27.65
N ALA A 471 3.65 -5.20 28.73
CA ALA A 471 3.92 -6.63 28.91
C ALA A 471 2.65 -7.51 28.91
N PRO A 472 1.53 -7.13 29.57
CA PRO A 472 0.29 -7.92 29.53
C PRO A 472 -0.27 -8.06 28.11
N GLU A 473 -0.35 -6.94 27.36
CA GLU A 473 -0.84 -6.95 25.99
C GLU A 473 0.10 -7.71 25.06
N ALA A 474 1.41 -7.58 25.22
CA ALA A 474 2.40 -8.31 24.45
C ALA A 474 2.28 -9.83 24.65
N MET A 475 2.04 -10.30 25.88
CA MET A 475 1.79 -11.73 26.16
C MET A 475 0.50 -12.20 25.49
N TRP A 476 -0.59 -11.43 25.58
CA TRP A 476 -1.83 -11.77 24.91
C TRP A 476 -1.67 -11.79 23.38
N LEU A 477 -0.97 -10.80 22.81
CA LEU A 477 -0.67 -10.76 21.37
C LEU A 477 0.21 -11.94 20.91
N ALA A 478 1.10 -12.44 21.79
CA ALA A 478 1.87 -13.65 21.48
C ALA A 478 0.95 -14.87 21.36
N GLU A 479 -0.06 -15.03 22.23
CA GLU A 479 -1.06 -16.10 22.14
C GLU A 479 -1.92 -15.98 20.88
N VAL A 480 -2.38 -14.77 20.53
CA VAL A 480 -3.12 -14.48 19.28
C VAL A 480 -2.27 -14.83 18.06
N SER A 481 -0.99 -14.41 18.06
CA SER A 481 -0.04 -14.72 16.99
C SER A 481 0.25 -16.22 16.90
N GLN A 482 0.36 -16.92 18.02
CA GLN A 482 0.56 -18.37 18.04
C GLN A 482 -0.66 -19.13 17.47
N THR A 483 -1.88 -18.68 17.78
CA THR A 483 -3.10 -19.26 17.20
C THR A 483 -3.07 -19.15 15.68
N ARG A 484 -2.77 -17.95 15.16
CA ARG A 484 -2.60 -17.73 13.71
C ARG A 484 -1.46 -18.58 13.14
N ALA A 485 -0.35 -18.74 13.88
CA ALA A 485 0.77 -19.55 13.44
C ALA A 485 0.39 -21.00 13.16
N TYR A 486 -0.44 -21.62 14.00
CA TYR A 486 -0.98 -22.97 13.74
C TYR A 486 -1.79 -23.02 12.46
N GLU A 487 -2.65 -22.04 12.24
CA GLU A 487 -3.44 -21.94 11.00
C GLU A 487 -2.55 -21.80 9.76
N GLN A 488 -1.52 -20.96 9.82
CA GLN A 488 -0.59 -20.78 8.71
C GLN A 488 0.20 -22.05 8.39
N VAL A 489 0.67 -22.78 9.40
CA VAL A 489 1.32 -24.08 9.20
C VAL A 489 0.37 -25.11 8.60
N LEU A 490 -0.91 -25.14 9.01
CA LEU A 490 -1.92 -26.00 8.40
C LEU A 490 -2.22 -25.60 6.95
N ARG A 491 -2.34 -24.31 6.66
CA ARG A 491 -2.51 -23.78 5.28
C ARG A 491 -1.32 -24.13 4.40
N ALA A 492 -0.09 -24.11 4.94
CA ALA A 492 1.11 -24.53 4.23
C ALA A 492 1.13 -26.04 3.96
N THR A 493 0.45 -26.84 4.79
CA THR A 493 0.45 -28.33 4.69
C THR A 493 -0.65 -28.86 3.78
N ALA A 494 -1.88 -28.30 3.87
CA ALA A 494 -3.08 -28.86 3.26
C ALA A 494 -2.97 -29.08 1.74
N PRO A 495 -2.47 -28.12 0.91
CA PRO A 495 -2.37 -28.31 -0.53
C PRO A 495 -1.45 -29.46 -0.94
N PHE A 496 -0.44 -29.76 -0.14
CA PHE A 496 0.43 -30.91 -0.39
C PHE A 496 -0.27 -32.23 -0.10
N ILE A 497 -1.07 -32.31 0.97
CA ILE A 497 -1.87 -33.51 1.27
C ILE A 497 -2.82 -33.83 0.10
N ASP A 498 -3.49 -32.83 -0.44
CA ASP A 498 -4.41 -32.99 -1.57
C ASP A 498 -3.67 -33.47 -2.84
N ARG A 499 -2.53 -32.88 -3.15
CA ARG A 499 -1.70 -33.27 -4.30
C ARG A 499 -1.09 -34.66 -4.13
N ILE A 500 -0.65 -35.04 -2.93
CA ILE A 500 -0.15 -36.39 -2.62
C ILE A 500 -1.23 -37.44 -2.88
N ALA A 501 -2.48 -37.17 -2.50
CA ALA A 501 -3.58 -38.10 -2.67
C ALA A 501 -3.82 -38.53 -4.15
N ILE A 502 -3.50 -37.62 -5.08
CA ILE A 502 -3.70 -37.84 -6.53
C ILE A 502 -2.40 -38.08 -7.31
N ALA A 503 -1.24 -38.12 -6.66
CA ALA A 503 0.04 -38.38 -7.33
C ALA A 503 0.05 -39.75 -8.02
N THR A 504 0.67 -39.83 -9.20
CA THR A 504 0.60 -41.00 -10.08
C THR A 504 1.87 -41.83 -10.08
N ASP A 505 2.97 -41.32 -9.55
CA ASP A 505 4.28 -41.98 -9.56
C ASP A 505 5.13 -41.60 -8.33
N ARG A 506 6.21 -42.36 -8.13
CA ARG A 506 7.13 -42.23 -6.98
C ARG A 506 7.95 -40.93 -7.02
N HIS A 507 8.33 -40.46 -8.20
CA HIS A 507 9.14 -39.27 -8.35
C HIS A 507 8.35 -38.04 -7.88
N SER A 508 7.11 -37.89 -8.38
CA SER A 508 6.18 -36.86 -7.95
C SER A 508 5.94 -36.85 -6.42
N LEU A 509 5.83 -38.06 -5.81
CA LEU A 509 5.71 -38.16 -4.34
C LEU A 509 6.95 -37.65 -3.63
N GLY A 510 8.17 -37.93 -4.17
CA GLY A 510 9.41 -37.40 -3.61
C GLY A 510 9.50 -35.87 -3.67
N GLU A 511 9.12 -35.28 -4.79
CA GLU A 511 9.09 -33.84 -4.98
C GLU A 511 8.04 -33.17 -4.07
N LEU A 512 6.83 -33.73 -3.99
CA LEU A 512 5.76 -33.24 -3.11
C LEU A 512 6.18 -33.32 -1.64
N LEU A 513 6.88 -34.41 -1.24
CA LEU A 513 7.41 -34.53 0.12
C LEU A 513 8.44 -33.43 0.41
N ALA A 514 9.39 -33.21 -0.48
CA ALA A 514 10.40 -32.16 -0.29
C ALA A 514 9.76 -30.78 -0.18
N GLY A 515 8.86 -30.45 -1.11
CA GLY A 515 8.16 -29.17 -1.11
C GLY A 515 7.30 -28.96 0.14
N ALA A 516 6.63 -29.99 0.64
CA ALA A 516 5.83 -29.91 1.86
C ALA A 516 6.69 -29.65 3.11
N LEU A 517 7.79 -30.41 3.25
CA LEU A 517 8.72 -30.25 4.39
C LEU A 517 9.28 -28.82 4.42
N ASP A 518 9.64 -28.31 3.29
CA ASP A 518 10.19 -26.99 3.11
C ASP A 518 9.17 -25.89 3.42
N SER A 519 7.96 -25.97 2.87
CA SER A 519 6.86 -25.03 3.13
C SER A 519 6.47 -25.01 4.61
N ILE A 520 6.45 -26.16 5.30
CA ILE A 520 6.17 -26.25 6.72
C ILE A 520 7.29 -25.56 7.53
N ASN A 521 8.56 -25.85 7.23
CA ASN A 521 9.69 -25.22 7.91
C ASN A 521 9.67 -23.71 7.73
N TYR A 522 9.50 -23.25 6.50
CA TYR A 522 9.37 -21.83 6.20
C TYR A 522 8.24 -21.17 7.01
N SER A 523 7.06 -21.81 7.06
CA SER A 523 5.93 -21.27 7.83
C SER A 523 6.25 -21.20 9.32
N VAL A 524 6.82 -22.27 9.91
CA VAL A 524 7.23 -22.27 11.33
C VAL A 524 8.22 -21.15 11.64
N ASP A 525 9.23 -20.96 10.78
CA ASP A 525 10.22 -19.90 10.97
C ASP A 525 9.62 -18.49 10.91
N ARG A 526 8.74 -18.23 9.92
CA ARG A 526 8.09 -16.93 9.77
C ARG A 526 7.13 -16.63 10.91
N GLU A 527 6.33 -17.61 11.31
CA GLU A 527 5.40 -17.45 12.43
C GLU A 527 6.12 -17.34 13.78
N THR A 528 7.23 -18.03 13.98
CA THR A 528 8.10 -17.85 15.15
C THR A 528 8.61 -16.40 15.22
N ALA A 529 9.02 -15.83 14.09
CA ALA A 529 9.40 -14.42 14.01
C ALA A 529 8.23 -13.49 14.35
N ALA A 530 7.02 -13.78 13.84
CA ALA A 530 5.81 -13.02 14.15
C ALA A 530 5.48 -13.04 15.64
N VAL A 531 5.46 -14.21 16.30
CA VAL A 531 5.25 -14.33 17.74
C VAL A 531 6.31 -13.57 18.52
N SER A 532 7.59 -13.70 18.17
CA SER A 532 8.68 -13.02 18.88
C SER A 532 8.64 -11.50 18.75
N SER A 533 8.04 -10.98 17.68
CA SER A 533 7.98 -9.54 17.37
C SER A 533 7.18 -8.73 18.39
N VAL A 534 6.33 -9.36 19.23
CA VAL A 534 5.60 -8.70 20.33
C VAL A 534 6.54 -8.04 21.33
N LEU A 535 7.81 -8.49 21.42
CA LEU A 535 8.81 -7.90 22.28
C LEU A 535 9.15 -6.43 21.94
N ARG A 536 8.76 -5.96 20.77
CA ARG A 536 8.84 -4.54 20.38
C ARG A 536 7.96 -3.63 21.25
N LEU A 537 6.88 -4.19 21.81
CA LEU A 537 5.92 -3.47 22.66
C LEU A 537 6.34 -3.46 24.13
N VAL A 538 7.32 -4.27 24.51
CA VAL A 538 7.69 -4.50 25.90
C VAL A 538 8.81 -3.53 26.31
N PRO A 539 8.65 -2.78 27.44
CA PRO A 539 9.71 -1.98 28.00
C PRO A 539 10.97 -2.82 28.31
N ASP A 540 12.14 -2.24 28.13
CA ASP A 540 13.43 -2.95 28.31
C ASP A 540 13.56 -3.66 29.64
N ALA A 541 13.08 -3.04 30.72
CA ALA A 541 13.10 -3.60 32.08
C ALA A 541 12.32 -4.93 32.22
N GLU A 542 11.29 -5.13 31.37
CA GLU A 542 10.43 -6.31 31.41
C GLU A 542 10.72 -7.31 30.28
N ARG A 543 11.51 -6.91 29.27
CA ARG A 543 11.74 -7.69 28.06
C ARG A 543 12.28 -9.09 28.33
N LYS A 544 13.23 -9.23 29.27
CA LYS A 544 13.79 -10.54 29.65
C LYS A 544 12.72 -11.47 30.24
N ARG A 545 11.83 -10.93 31.10
CA ARG A 545 10.74 -11.70 31.72
C ARG A 545 9.74 -12.16 30.64
N VAL A 546 9.26 -11.25 29.80
CA VAL A 546 8.29 -11.59 28.74
C VAL A 546 8.91 -12.58 27.75
N SER A 547 10.16 -12.37 27.32
CA SER A 547 10.88 -13.30 26.43
C SER A 547 10.95 -14.71 27.02
N ALA A 548 11.23 -14.85 28.33
CA ALA A 548 11.23 -16.15 28.99
C ALA A 548 9.83 -16.79 29.04
N THR A 549 8.77 -15.97 29.18
CA THR A 549 7.38 -16.44 29.23
C THR A 549 6.91 -16.97 27.87
N ILE A 550 7.26 -16.28 26.78
CA ILE A 550 6.83 -16.68 25.40
C ILE A 550 7.76 -17.73 24.79
N GLY A 551 8.97 -17.94 25.35
CA GLY A 551 9.93 -18.93 24.82
C GLY A 551 9.36 -20.34 24.59
N PRO A 552 8.57 -20.92 25.53
CA PRO A 552 7.89 -22.20 25.33
C PRO A 552 6.95 -22.27 24.11
N MET A 553 6.42 -21.12 23.65
CA MET A 553 5.55 -21.05 22.47
C MET A 553 6.31 -21.43 21.21
N PHE A 554 7.56 -21.00 21.07
CA PHE A 554 8.42 -21.33 19.94
C PHE A 554 8.67 -22.85 19.84
N GLU A 555 8.94 -23.47 20.97
CA GLU A 555 9.14 -24.92 21.05
C GLU A 555 7.84 -25.68 20.71
N THR A 556 6.71 -25.18 21.15
CA THR A 556 5.41 -25.79 20.85
C THR A 556 5.09 -25.65 19.36
N LEU A 557 5.38 -24.50 18.74
CA LEU A 557 5.17 -24.29 17.31
C LEU A 557 6.12 -25.19 16.48
N ARG A 558 7.38 -25.32 16.88
CA ARG A 558 8.34 -26.23 16.24
C ARG A 558 7.83 -27.68 16.27
N ARG A 559 7.38 -28.19 17.45
CA ARG A 559 6.79 -29.53 17.55
C ARG A 559 5.57 -29.70 16.66
N PHE A 560 4.70 -28.69 16.61
CA PHE A 560 3.54 -28.73 15.72
C PHE A 560 3.96 -28.85 14.24
N GLY A 561 5.00 -28.13 13.83
CA GLY A 561 5.60 -28.30 12.50
C GLY A 561 6.10 -29.73 12.27
N GLU A 562 6.81 -30.34 13.23
CA GLU A 562 7.27 -31.71 13.16
C GLU A 562 6.11 -32.72 13.06
N GLU A 563 5.01 -32.50 13.78
CA GLU A 563 3.78 -33.30 13.66
C GLU A 563 3.18 -33.20 12.25
N GLN A 564 3.13 -32.00 11.66
CA GLN A 564 2.65 -31.84 10.28
C GLN A 564 3.59 -32.50 9.26
N GLN A 565 4.90 -32.43 9.45
CA GLN A 565 5.86 -33.16 8.61
C GLN A 565 5.66 -34.69 8.71
N ALA A 566 5.43 -35.21 9.91
CA ALA A 566 5.13 -36.63 10.12
C ALA A 566 3.83 -37.04 9.42
N ARG A 567 2.80 -36.19 9.49
CA ARG A 567 1.53 -36.39 8.76
C ARG A 567 1.72 -36.47 7.25
N VAL A 568 2.52 -35.56 6.67
CA VAL A 568 2.86 -35.56 5.24
C VAL A 568 3.60 -36.84 4.86
N ARG A 569 4.63 -37.25 5.64
CA ARG A 569 5.36 -38.51 5.41
C ARG A 569 4.42 -39.73 5.41
N SER A 570 3.48 -39.77 6.36
CA SER A 570 2.48 -40.84 6.42
C SER A 570 1.56 -40.86 5.20
N ALA A 571 1.11 -39.69 4.72
CA ALA A 571 0.28 -39.57 3.52
C ALA A 571 1.04 -40.02 2.25
N VAL A 572 2.33 -39.64 2.12
CA VAL A 572 3.18 -40.06 1.03
C VAL A 572 3.36 -41.59 1.04
N GLN A 573 3.63 -42.18 2.21
CA GLN A 573 3.81 -43.64 2.33
C GLN A 573 2.53 -44.42 2.01
N ALA A 574 1.36 -43.90 2.48
CA ALA A 574 0.07 -44.49 2.16
C ALA A 574 -0.20 -44.47 0.64
N ARG A 575 0.08 -43.33 -0.03
CA ARG A 575 -0.08 -43.23 -1.48
C ARG A 575 0.92 -44.11 -2.23
N ALA A 576 2.17 -44.16 -1.78
CA ALA A 576 3.19 -45.03 -2.36
C ALA A 576 2.77 -46.51 -2.34
N ALA A 577 2.20 -47.00 -1.23
CA ALA A 577 1.65 -48.35 -1.11
C ALA A 577 0.53 -48.63 -2.15
N VAL A 578 -0.38 -47.66 -2.38
CA VAL A 578 -1.41 -47.77 -3.43
C VAL A 578 -0.80 -47.87 -4.82
N LEU A 579 0.35 -47.21 -5.05
CA LEU A 579 1.10 -47.27 -6.32
C LEU A 579 2.01 -48.53 -6.42
N GLY A 580 1.94 -49.46 -5.46
CA GLY A 580 2.75 -50.69 -5.44
C GLY A 580 4.22 -50.48 -5.04
N ALA A 581 4.54 -49.37 -4.41
CA ALA A 581 5.88 -49.06 -3.93
C ALA A 581 6.06 -49.55 -2.49
N ALA A 582 7.00 -50.49 -2.28
CA ALA A 582 7.30 -51.04 -0.95
C ALA A 582 8.32 -50.24 -0.16
N ASP A 583 9.15 -49.46 -0.85
CA ASP A 583 10.24 -48.70 -0.23
C ASP A 583 9.76 -47.33 0.30
N VAL A 584 10.50 -46.82 1.31
CA VAL A 584 10.27 -45.47 1.84
C VAL A 584 10.60 -44.44 0.76
N ILE A 585 9.64 -43.54 0.46
CA ILE A 585 9.86 -42.41 -0.45
C ILE A 585 10.76 -41.39 0.24
N GLN A 586 11.88 -41.08 -0.41
CA GLN A 586 12.78 -40.00 0.03
C GLN A 586 12.38 -38.68 -0.57
N PRO A 587 12.60 -37.54 0.13
CA PRO A 587 12.41 -36.23 -0.45
C PRO A 587 13.33 -36.03 -1.65
N ILE A 588 12.78 -35.53 -2.74
CA ILE A 588 13.51 -35.15 -3.96
C ILE A 588 13.47 -33.64 -4.06
N ALA A 589 14.58 -32.97 -3.79
CA ALA A 589 14.66 -31.52 -3.95
C ALA A 589 14.40 -31.15 -5.41
N PRO A 590 13.51 -30.22 -5.70
CA PRO A 590 13.29 -29.78 -7.06
C PRO A 590 14.59 -29.21 -7.65
N SER A 591 14.92 -29.60 -8.89
CA SER A 591 15.98 -28.94 -9.62
C SER A 591 15.56 -27.50 -9.89
N LEU A 592 16.20 -26.55 -9.22
CA LEU A 592 15.95 -25.13 -9.47
C LEU A 592 16.85 -24.68 -10.62
N PRO A 593 16.30 -24.33 -11.78
CA PRO A 593 17.07 -23.67 -12.83
C PRO A 593 17.83 -22.49 -12.23
N GLN A 594 19.05 -22.24 -12.67
CA GLN A 594 19.92 -21.15 -12.19
C GLN A 594 20.51 -21.33 -10.78
N ALA A 595 20.13 -22.34 -9.97
CA ALA A 595 20.61 -22.49 -8.59
C ALA A 595 22.15 -22.60 -8.50
N GLU A 596 22.78 -23.33 -9.42
CA GLU A 596 24.24 -23.44 -9.48
C GLU A 596 24.90 -22.08 -9.75
N ALA A 597 24.41 -21.33 -10.71
CA ALA A 597 24.92 -20.00 -11.05
C ALA A 597 24.58 -18.94 -9.97
N ALA A 598 23.53 -19.15 -9.18
CA ALA A 598 23.10 -18.26 -8.12
C ALA A 598 23.85 -18.47 -6.79
N SER A 599 24.30 -19.72 -6.51
CA SER A 599 24.90 -20.09 -5.22
C SER A 599 26.13 -19.26 -4.81
N PRO A 600 27.05 -18.85 -5.71
CA PRO A 600 28.18 -18.01 -5.30
C PRO A 600 27.80 -16.54 -5.03
N ILE A 601 26.67 -16.07 -5.55
CA ILE A 601 26.29 -14.65 -5.53
C ILE A 601 25.64 -14.29 -4.20
N VAL A 602 26.18 -13.28 -3.52
CA VAL A 602 25.56 -12.67 -2.32
C VAL A 602 25.26 -11.20 -2.61
N VAL A 603 23.97 -10.87 -2.58
CA VAL A 603 23.48 -9.54 -2.95
C VAL A 603 23.20 -8.69 -1.71
N ARG A 604 23.62 -7.42 -1.73
CA ARG A 604 23.25 -6.41 -0.75
C ARG A 604 22.53 -5.25 -1.41
N ARG A 605 21.35 -4.93 -0.92
CA ARG A 605 20.60 -3.73 -1.32
C ARG A 605 21.31 -2.46 -0.87
N LYS A 606 21.21 -1.39 -1.65
CA LYS A 606 21.77 -0.09 -1.32
C LYS A 606 20.76 0.85 -0.67
N ARG A 607 19.47 0.69 -0.99
CA ARG A 607 18.38 1.60 -0.59
C ARG A 607 17.14 0.80 -0.21
N PHE A 608 16.24 1.44 0.50
CA PHE A 608 14.93 0.88 0.85
C PHE A 608 13.91 1.07 -0.29
N GLY A 609 12.77 0.41 -0.18
CA GLY A 609 11.65 0.46 -1.12
C GLY A 609 11.74 -0.56 -2.25
N SER A 610 10.72 -0.59 -3.10
CA SER A 610 10.73 -1.31 -4.36
C SER A 610 11.53 -0.54 -5.41
N LEU A 611 11.89 -1.19 -6.52
CA LEU A 611 12.77 -0.62 -7.52
C LEU A 611 12.00 -0.25 -8.80
N PRO A 612 11.61 1.04 -8.99
CA PRO A 612 10.81 1.46 -10.13
C PRO A 612 11.60 1.51 -11.45
N LEU A 613 12.94 1.58 -11.42
CA LEU A 613 13.81 1.80 -12.57
C LEU A 613 13.46 3.10 -13.34
N ASP A 614 12.97 4.12 -12.63
CA ASP A 614 12.49 5.37 -13.22
C ASP A 614 13.61 6.28 -13.76
N ASP A 615 14.84 6.02 -13.35
CA ASP A 615 16.07 6.66 -13.85
C ASP A 615 16.70 5.92 -15.06
N LEU A 616 16.13 4.79 -15.51
CA LEU A 616 16.64 3.98 -16.61
C LEU A 616 15.60 3.84 -17.73
N PRO A 617 15.91 4.27 -18.97
CA PRO A 617 15.03 4.11 -20.11
C PRO A 617 14.58 2.65 -20.33
N PRO A 618 13.28 2.40 -20.63
CA PRO A 618 12.77 1.04 -20.78
C PRO A 618 13.49 0.16 -21.81
N ASP A 619 14.00 0.75 -22.90
CA ASP A 619 14.79 0.06 -23.91
C ASP A 619 16.22 -0.29 -23.47
N GLN A 620 16.68 0.21 -22.32
CA GLN A 620 17.96 -0.13 -21.70
C GLN A 620 17.81 -1.14 -20.57
N ARG A 621 16.58 -1.58 -20.26
CA ARG A 621 16.30 -2.53 -19.18
C ARG A 621 16.53 -3.99 -19.54
N GLU A 622 17.03 -4.27 -20.74
CA GLU A 622 17.34 -5.63 -21.19
C GLU A 622 16.13 -6.60 -21.10
N GLY A 623 14.91 -6.09 -21.11
CA GLY A 623 13.67 -6.84 -20.95
C GLY A 623 13.24 -7.09 -19.49
N TYR A 624 14.02 -6.65 -18.50
CA TYR A 624 13.63 -6.79 -17.09
C TYR A 624 12.55 -5.79 -16.69
N PRO A 625 11.56 -6.24 -15.88
CA PRO A 625 10.46 -5.37 -15.47
C PRO A 625 10.89 -4.34 -14.44
N SER A 626 10.11 -3.26 -14.33
CA SER A 626 10.08 -2.43 -13.13
C SER A 626 9.58 -3.29 -11.96
N GLY A 627 10.27 -3.23 -10.83
CA GLY A 627 9.85 -3.89 -9.60
C GLY A 627 8.89 -3.06 -8.74
N ALA A 628 8.40 -1.91 -9.26
CA ALA A 628 7.53 -1.03 -8.47
C ALA A 628 6.26 -1.77 -7.99
N TRP A 629 5.63 -2.48 -8.91
CA TRP A 629 4.34 -3.18 -8.69
C TRP A 629 4.44 -4.69 -8.92
N ASP A 630 5.62 -5.21 -9.23
CA ASP A 630 5.85 -6.64 -9.47
C ASP A 630 6.34 -7.33 -8.18
N ALA A 631 5.56 -8.29 -7.70
CA ALA A 631 5.85 -8.98 -6.46
C ALA A 631 7.16 -9.79 -6.52
N VAL A 632 7.46 -10.46 -7.64
CA VAL A 632 8.63 -11.36 -7.73
C VAL A 632 9.96 -10.61 -7.55
N PRO A 633 10.28 -9.56 -8.34
CA PRO A 633 11.51 -8.81 -8.14
C PRO A 633 11.54 -8.06 -6.80
N THR A 634 10.39 -7.59 -6.29
CA THR A 634 10.33 -6.89 -5.01
C THR A 634 10.62 -7.82 -3.84
N ILE A 635 9.95 -8.97 -3.75
CA ILE A 635 10.18 -9.93 -2.68
C ILE A 635 11.60 -10.50 -2.76
N ALA A 636 12.10 -10.80 -3.97
CA ALA A 636 13.50 -11.20 -4.14
C ALA A 636 14.48 -10.14 -3.62
N LEU A 637 14.23 -8.87 -3.94
CA LEU A 637 15.02 -7.76 -3.44
C LEU A 637 14.95 -7.66 -1.91
N TYR A 638 13.77 -7.88 -1.30
CA TYR A 638 13.58 -7.84 0.16
C TYR A 638 14.35 -8.95 0.88
N TRP A 639 14.51 -10.12 0.28
CA TRP A 639 15.34 -11.21 0.82
C TRP A 639 16.84 -10.97 0.70
N CYS A 640 17.31 -9.99 -0.08
CA CYS A 640 18.71 -9.64 -0.25
C CYS A 640 19.24 -8.82 0.94
N ASP A 641 19.73 -9.47 1.97
CA ASP A 641 20.23 -8.87 3.23
C ASP A 641 21.77 -8.76 3.32
N GLY A 642 22.49 -9.20 2.28
CA GLY A 642 23.95 -9.26 2.26
C GLY A 642 24.54 -10.49 2.96
N HIS A 643 23.73 -11.44 3.41
CA HIS A 643 24.14 -12.69 4.04
C HIS A 643 23.71 -13.91 3.24
N ARG A 644 22.47 -13.92 2.78
CA ARG A 644 21.93 -15.01 1.94
C ARG A 644 22.52 -14.97 0.56
N ASN A 645 22.85 -16.16 0.03
CA ASN A 645 23.19 -16.25 -1.38
C ASN A 645 21.92 -16.18 -2.26
N LEU A 646 22.12 -15.90 -3.54
CA LEU A 646 21.01 -15.72 -4.47
C LEU A 646 20.17 -16.99 -4.68
N ALA A 647 20.74 -18.18 -4.52
CA ALA A 647 19.96 -19.43 -4.58
C ALA A 647 18.98 -19.53 -3.40
N GLU A 648 19.39 -19.11 -2.20
CA GLU A 648 18.51 -19.03 -1.04
C GLU A 648 17.41 -17.94 -1.25
N VAL A 649 17.77 -16.79 -1.82
CA VAL A 649 16.80 -15.72 -2.16
C VAL A 649 15.76 -16.23 -3.16
N MET A 650 16.19 -16.92 -4.23
CA MET A 650 15.29 -17.54 -5.21
C MET A 650 14.36 -18.56 -4.56
N HIS A 651 14.90 -19.40 -3.70
CA HIS A 651 14.14 -20.41 -2.98
C HIS A 651 13.05 -19.78 -2.10
N LEU A 652 13.42 -18.81 -1.25
CA LEU A 652 12.49 -18.10 -0.36
C LEU A 652 11.41 -17.34 -1.12
N THR A 653 11.78 -16.67 -2.23
CA THR A 653 10.82 -15.97 -3.08
C THR A 653 9.79 -16.94 -3.69
N ARG A 654 10.24 -18.11 -4.18
CA ARG A 654 9.34 -19.14 -4.73
C ARG A 654 8.48 -19.80 -3.65
N THR A 655 8.99 -19.95 -2.44
CA THR A 655 8.21 -20.48 -1.30
C THR A 655 7.10 -19.50 -0.90
N GLU A 656 7.35 -18.20 -0.98
CA GLU A 656 6.38 -17.14 -0.65
C GLU A 656 5.33 -16.93 -1.74
N LEU A 657 5.76 -16.82 -3.01
CA LEU A 657 4.90 -16.41 -4.14
C LEU A 657 4.47 -17.57 -5.04
N GLY A 658 5.03 -18.76 -4.87
CA GLY A 658 4.82 -19.90 -5.76
C GLY A 658 5.88 -20.01 -6.86
N PRO A 659 5.76 -21.04 -7.71
CA PRO A 659 6.68 -21.27 -8.82
C PRO A 659 6.72 -20.09 -9.80
N THR A 660 7.92 -19.72 -10.24
CA THR A 660 8.15 -18.68 -11.27
C THR A 660 9.34 -19.07 -12.14
N ASP A 661 9.29 -18.66 -13.41
CA ASP A 661 10.36 -18.79 -14.41
C ASP A 661 11.24 -17.52 -14.49
N PHE A 662 11.07 -16.59 -13.58
CA PHE A 662 11.82 -15.32 -13.52
C PHE A 662 13.33 -15.57 -13.53
N ASP A 663 14.07 -14.81 -14.35
CA ASP A 663 15.54 -14.88 -14.43
C ASP A 663 16.19 -14.08 -13.30
N PHE A 664 16.32 -14.68 -12.13
CA PHE A 664 16.92 -14.03 -10.97
C PHE A 664 18.40 -13.69 -11.19
N VAL A 665 19.17 -14.59 -11.76
CA VAL A 665 20.62 -14.38 -11.94
C VAL A 665 20.88 -13.23 -12.91
N GLY A 666 20.23 -13.25 -14.06
CA GLY A 666 20.33 -12.18 -15.04
C GLY A 666 19.83 -10.84 -14.47
N TYR A 667 18.67 -10.86 -13.78
CA TYR A 667 18.10 -9.66 -13.16
C TYR A 667 19.05 -9.01 -12.13
N PHE A 668 19.60 -9.76 -11.19
CA PHE A 668 20.51 -9.21 -10.20
C PHE A 668 21.86 -8.75 -10.79
N ARG A 669 22.36 -9.41 -11.84
CA ARG A 669 23.52 -8.92 -12.61
C ARG A 669 23.22 -7.61 -13.33
N PHE A 670 22.03 -7.50 -13.91
CA PHE A 670 21.54 -6.27 -14.49
C PHE A 670 21.45 -5.16 -13.42
N LEU A 671 20.87 -5.42 -12.25
CA LEU A 671 20.80 -4.45 -11.15
C LEU A 671 22.20 -4.00 -10.68
N ARG A 672 23.16 -4.94 -10.58
CA ARG A 672 24.55 -4.59 -10.24
C ARG A 672 25.20 -3.74 -11.33
N LYS A 673 25.03 -4.07 -12.59
CA LYS A 673 25.55 -3.31 -13.75
C LYS A 673 25.10 -1.86 -13.70
N HIS A 674 23.85 -1.61 -13.33
CA HIS A 674 23.28 -0.27 -13.23
C HIS A 674 23.43 0.37 -11.83
N GLY A 675 24.12 -0.29 -10.89
CA GLY A 675 24.48 0.28 -9.60
C GLY A 675 23.38 0.27 -8.54
N TYR A 676 22.29 -0.46 -8.73
CA TYR A 676 21.19 -0.56 -7.76
C TYR A 676 21.52 -1.46 -6.56
N VAL A 677 22.34 -2.48 -6.77
CA VAL A 677 22.78 -3.42 -5.73
C VAL A 677 24.29 -3.61 -5.76
N ASP A 678 24.85 -4.15 -4.66
CA ASP A 678 26.22 -4.63 -4.62
C ASP A 678 26.25 -6.17 -4.56
N PHE A 679 27.24 -6.79 -5.19
CA PHE A 679 27.59 -8.17 -4.93
C PHE A 679 28.75 -8.21 -3.94
N LEU A 680 28.54 -8.87 -2.80
CA LEU A 680 29.57 -9.07 -1.79
C LEU A 680 30.46 -10.29 -2.10
N ARG A 681 29.88 -11.25 -2.83
CA ARG A 681 30.55 -12.40 -3.44
C ARG A 681 29.91 -12.72 -4.78
N GLU A 682 30.69 -13.30 -5.68
CA GLU A 682 30.26 -13.81 -7.00
C GLU A 682 31.14 -15.00 -7.41
#